data_33f03a1e0cb6bd92f31a230dd46fc947
#
_entry.id   33f03a1e0cb6bd92f31a230dd46fc947
#
_cell.length_a   1.000
_cell.length_b   1.000
_cell.length_c   1.000
_cell.angle_alpha   90.00
_cell.angle_beta   90.00
_cell.angle_gamma   90.00
#
_symmetry.space_group_name_H-M   'P 1'
#
loop_
_entity.id
_entity.type
_entity.pdbx_description
1 polymer ?
#
loop_
_entity_poly.entity_id
_entity_poly.type
_entity_poly.pdbx_seq_one_letter_code
_entity_poly.pdbx_strand_id
1 'polypeptide(L)'
;MSSTSSHYRGDIDGLRFVSILLVVLYHAGVTRFGGGYVGVDVFFVISGYLITGLLLREYRSTGEINLVDFFARRIRRLLPLAATVLATTLVIGGWLLTPLQRTSLITDARWASLYGANWRFGAQTAEYTAVNPTESLLLHYWSLSIEEQFYVLWPLVVVIAFWAVRARGARLQTGLLLFVTAIIVAGSFAVAVANAIQLVPGSYFSSFGRFWEMGVGALLAIAAPSLQSLQTPRNRAPLVAIGLGAILVAAVSYGAQTPFPGYAALVPVLGTAMIIVFGANSSASAEPRSIDLLAWGPLPALGRLSYAWYLWHWPAIGIALLANQRWDLGLGTGVATFAAVAVSFGLAWISHHLIENPIRLAHRLSASTRPNFALGAALMLAPVIGGFLFLAAGNTGTTTVAAPAVITNDAPSSVAPSTTDAGNSRAPRTTPTTTAVAAPETSLVPTTLLVRAMTPEDAANDSVGQDRPALAMGACFSSFEDVEIAPDCVFGDENGERTIIAIGDSHMQHFLPALHLAGEENGWRVLSWIKGACPVTGASLWSNQLSRPFHECDEWNENLLAALEGVEADGVLIARAFQHQERLVDEDGQILEQPEGIAQAWAAGHRDVHDQLTERFGTVVVMRDTPRAPHNVANCLSRNPTETSQCGFPAEGHALRDTILFDAEVRAVGTQHHLDVTPYVCESDPCQMVTAGGVIKYRDTQHLTGTFSTTLAPVFSVLLEEAFFQTT
;
A
#
# COMPACT_ATOMS: atom_id res chain seq x y z
N MET A 1 35.04 -30.09 -34.63
CA MET A 1 34.10 -28.98 -34.32
C MET A 1 32.71 -29.57 -34.27
N SER A 2 32.29 -30.12 -33.14
CA SER A 2 30.93 -30.59 -32.95
C SER A 2 30.07 -29.39 -32.50
N SER A 3 29.16 -28.96 -33.32
CA SER A 3 28.15 -27.99 -32.99
C SER A 3 27.30 -28.54 -31.84
N THR A 4 27.53 -28.10 -30.60
CA THR A 4 26.59 -28.31 -29.51
C THR A 4 25.34 -27.48 -29.83
N SER A 5 24.37 -28.12 -30.50
CA SER A 5 23.02 -27.55 -30.65
C SER A 5 22.50 -27.25 -29.25
N SER A 6 22.29 -25.99 -28.96
CA SER A 6 21.64 -25.59 -27.72
C SER A 6 20.21 -26.18 -27.75
N HIS A 7 19.95 -27.20 -26.96
CA HIS A 7 18.64 -27.81 -26.89
C HIS A 7 17.62 -26.76 -26.40
N TYR A 8 16.72 -26.33 -27.28
CA TYR A 8 15.61 -25.45 -26.96
C TYR A 8 14.65 -26.12 -25.97
N ARG A 9 14.29 -25.43 -24.89
CA ARG A 9 13.42 -25.88 -23.78
C ARG A 9 12.00 -25.34 -24.00
N GLY A 10 11.22 -25.99 -24.88
CA GLY A 10 9.83 -25.62 -25.16
C GLY A 10 8.91 -25.75 -23.95
N ASP A 11 9.21 -26.67 -23.03
CA ASP A 11 8.50 -26.85 -21.76
C ASP A 11 8.59 -25.63 -20.85
N ILE A 12 9.72 -24.93 -20.82
CA ILE A 12 9.87 -23.67 -20.05
C ILE A 12 9.02 -22.56 -20.67
N ASP A 13 9.00 -22.43 -22.01
CA ASP A 13 8.14 -21.44 -22.65
C ASP A 13 6.65 -21.77 -22.43
N GLY A 14 6.25 -23.06 -22.47
CA GLY A 14 4.89 -23.47 -22.10
C GLY A 14 4.54 -23.17 -20.66
N LEU A 15 5.48 -23.38 -19.73
CA LEU A 15 5.27 -23.02 -18.32
C LEU A 15 5.12 -21.50 -18.14
N ARG A 16 5.88 -20.69 -18.87
CA ARG A 16 5.72 -19.22 -18.91
C ARG A 16 4.33 -18.81 -19.38
N PHE A 17 3.73 -19.54 -20.34
CA PHE A 17 2.35 -19.29 -20.75
C PHE A 17 1.36 -19.60 -19.63
N VAL A 18 1.50 -20.75 -18.95
CA VAL A 18 0.66 -21.09 -17.81
C VAL A 18 0.75 -19.99 -16.74
N SER A 19 1.97 -19.54 -16.43
CA SER A 19 2.21 -18.50 -15.41
C SER A 19 1.52 -17.19 -15.74
N ILE A 20 1.68 -16.67 -16.97
CA ILE A 20 1.02 -15.42 -17.37
C ILE A 20 -0.49 -15.56 -17.42
N LEU A 21 -1.01 -16.71 -17.84
CA LEU A 21 -2.45 -16.96 -17.88
C LEU A 21 -3.05 -16.91 -16.48
N LEU A 22 -2.39 -17.51 -15.47
CA LEU A 22 -2.84 -17.46 -14.07
C LEU A 22 -2.87 -16.03 -13.54
N VAL A 23 -1.84 -15.24 -13.81
CA VAL A 23 -1.77 -13.83 -13.42
C VAL A 23 -2.88 -13.01 -14.07
N VAL A 24 -3.13 -13.21 -15.37
CA VAL A 24 -4.18 -12.50 -16.11
C VAL A 24 -5.58 -12.88 -15.60
N LEU A 25 -5.83 -14.16 -15.33
CA LEU A 25 -7.12 -14.62 -14.77
C LEU A 25 -7.38 -14.05 -13.39
N TYR A 26 -6.35 -13.97 -12.55
CA TYR A 26 -6.42 -13.32 -11.23
C TYR A 26 -6.79 -11.84 -11.36
N HIS A 27 -6.05 -11.08 -12.16
CA HIS A 27 -6.32 -9.67 -12.37
C HIS A 27 -7.61 -9.38 -13.15
N ALA A 28 -8.11 -10.36 -13.90
CA ALA A 28 -9.44 -10.28 -14.53
C ALA A 28 -10.59 -10.55 -13.55
N GLY A 29 -10.31 -10.81 -12.27
CA GLY A 29 -11.31 -11.06 -11.24
C GLY A 29 -12.02 -12.41 -11.39
N VAL A 30 -11.40 -13.41 -12.00
CA VAL A 30 -11.96 -14.77 -12.09
C VAL A 30 -11.83 -15.45 -10.72
N THR A 31 -12.92 -15.47 -9.97
CA THR A 31 -12.98 -15.89 -8.55
C THR A 31 -12.35 -17.26 -8.28
N ARG A 32 -12.47 -18.20 -9.24
CA ARG A 32 -11.87 -19.54 -9.13
C ARG A 32 -10.34 -19.54 -9.12
N PHE A 33 -9.71 -18.46 -9.56
CA PHE A 33 -8.25 -18.29 -9.62
C PHE A 33 -7.79 -17.18 -8.67
N GLY A 34 -8.36 -17.10 -7.46
CA GLY A 34 -7.98 -16.11 -6.43
C GLY A 34 -6.50 -16.16 -6.05
N GLY A 35 -5.85 -17.32 -6.18
CA GLY A 35 -4.41 -17.49 -5.99
C GLY A 35 -3.57 -17.37 -7.26
N GLY A 36 -4.13 -16.89 -8.38
CA GLY A 36 -3.40 -16.82 -9.67
C GLY A 36 -2.15 -15.93 -9.66
N TYR A 37 -2.00 -15.08 -8.65
CA TYR A 37 -0.79 -14.28 -8.42
C TYR A 37 0.48 -15.14 -8.24
N VAL A 38 0.36 -16.42 -7.86
CA VAL A 38 1.49 -17.39 -7.78
C VAL A 38 2.20 -17.59 -9.13
N GLY A 39 1.60 -17.20 -10.23
CA GLY A 39 2.27 -17.16 -11.52
C GLY A 39 3.53 -16.28 -11.53
N VAL A 40 3.61 -15.26 -10.68
CA VAL A 40 4.80 -14.42 -10.52
C VAL A 40 5.94 -15.23 -9.89
N ASP A 41 5.66 -16.04 -8.88
CA ASP A 41 6.66 -16.92 -8.22
C ASP A 41 7.25 -17.93 -9.21
N VAL A 42 6.38 -18.48 -10.07
CA VAL A 42 6.83 -19.36 -11.17
C VAL A 42 7.79 -18.62 -12.11
N PHE A 43 7.47 -17.36 -12.48
CA PHE A 43 8.38 -16.53 -13.28
C PHE A 43 9.70 -16.26 -12.57
N PHE A 44 9.71 -15.98 -11.29
CA PHE A 44 10.94 -15.74 -10.53
C PHE A 44 11.86 -16.95 -10.54
N VAL A 45 11.34 -18.16 -10.31
CA VAL A 45 12.14 -19.39 -10.39
C VAL A 45 12.70 -19.60 -11.80
N ILE A 46 11.88 -19.44 -12.84
CA ILE A 46 12.31 -19.54 -14.25
C ILE A 46 13.42 -18.53 -14.55
N SER A 47 13.25 -17.29 -14.11
CA SER A 47 14.22 -16.20 -14.32
C SER A 47 15.56 -16.49 -13.68
N GLY A 48 15.58 -16.92 -12.41
CA GLY A 48 16.80 -17.34 -11.73
C GLY A 48 17.52 -18.50 -12.44
N TYR A 49 16.75 -19.50 -12.90
CA TYR A 49 17.28 -20.64 -13.64
C TYR A 49 17.90 -20.22 -14.98
N LEU A 50 17.20 -19.43 -15.79
CA LEU A 50 17.65 -19.03 -17.13
C LEU A 50 18.88 -18.13 -17.07
N ILE A 51 18.89 -17.14 -16.16
CA ILE A 51 20.00 -16.21 -15.99
C ILE A 51 21.26 -16.94 -15.54
N THR A 52 21.14 -17.75 -14.49
CA THR A 52 22.28 -18.51 -13.97
C THR A 52 22.82 -19.49 -15.02
N GLY A 53 21.92 -20.19 -15.73
CA GLY A 53 22.30 -21.08 -16.82
C GLY A 53 23.03 -20.37 -17.97
N LEU A 54 22.66 -19.11 -18.27
CA LEU A 54 23.33 -18.29 -19.27
C LEU A 54 24.74 -17.89 -18.81
N LEU A 55 24.90 -17.40 -17.59
CA LEU A 55 26.18 -17.01 -17.01
C LEU A 55 27.14 -18.21 -16.91
N LEU A 56 26.66 -19.38 -16.47
CA LEU A 56 27.43 -20.60 -16.36
C LEU A 56 27.89 -21.13 -17.74
N ARG A 57 27.02 -21.04 -18.76
CA ARG A 57 27.40 -21.42 -20.13
C ARG A 57 28.49 -20.51 -20.69
N GLU A 58 28.33 -19.18 -20.50
CA GLU A 58 29.34 -18.22 -20.93
C GLU A 58 30.69 -18.50 -20.26
N TYR A 59 30.70 -18.64 -18.93
CA TYR A 59 31.92 -18.97 -18.19
C TYR A 59 32.57 -20.28 -18.62
N ARG A 60 31.78 -21.34 -18.84
CA ARG A 60 32.31 -22.63 -19.27
C ARG A 60 32.91 -22.60 -20.70
N SER A 61 32.40 -21.69 -21.55
CA SER A 61 32.88 -21.59 -22.95
C SER A 61 34.06 -20.65 -23.13
N THR A 62 34.14 -19.58 -22.33
CA THR A 62 35.14 -18.50 -22.51
C THR A 62 36.14 -18.40 -21.35
N GLY A 63 35.83 -19.00 -20.21
CA GLY A 63 36.57 -18.82 -18.95
C GLY A 63 36.25 -17.53 -18.20
N GLU A 64 35.44 -16.65 -18.77
CA GLU A 64 35.10 -15.34 -18.22
C GLU A 64 33.59 -15.03 -18.42
N ILE A 65 33.08 -14.07 -17.67
CA ILE A 65 31.73 -13.52 -17.83
C ILE A 65 31.86 -12.06 -18.26
N ASN A 66 31.36 -11.73 -19.44
CA ASN A 66 31.34 -10.36 -19.93
C ASN A 66 30.06 -9.66 -19.49
N LEU A 67 30.11 -8.97 -18.33
CA LEU A 67 28.97 -8.23 -17.77
C LEU A 67 28.45 -7.15 -18.71
N VAL A 68 29.34 -6.49 -19.47
CA VAL A 68 28.95 -5.42 -20.40
C VAL A 68 28.07 -5.98 -21.52
N ASP A 69 28.48 -7.09 -22.13
CA ASP A 69 27.67 -7.76 -23.15
C ASP A 69 26.40 -8.36 -22.56
N PHE A 70 26.46 -8.89 -21.34
CA PHE A 70 25.30 -9.40 -20.63
C PHE A 70 24.21 -8.31 -20.47
N PHE A 71 24.55 -7.14 -19.91
CA PHE A 71 23.61 -6.03 -19.74
C PHE A 71 23.15 -5.45 -21.09
N ALA A 72 24.03 -5.34 -22.07
CA ALA A 72 23.64 -4.88 -23.41
C ALA A 72 22.56 -5.77 -24.05
N ARG A 73 22.66 -7.09 -23.90
CA ARG A 73 21.62 -8.04 -24.37
C ARG A 73 20.30 -7.85 -23.63
N ARG A 74 20.33 -7.57 -22.31
CA ARG A 74 19.14 -7.33 -21.49
C ARG A 74 18.44 -6.04 -21.87
N ILE A 75 19.18 -4.94 -21.99
CA ILE A 75 18.67 -3.64 -22.42
C ILE A 75 17.87 -3.79 -23.72
N ARG A 76 18.45 -4.41 -24.78
CA ARG A 76 17.76 -4.60 -26.05
C ARG A 76 16.49 -5.45 -25.95
N ARG A 77 16.46 -6.39 -25.01
CA ARG A 77 15.34 -7.33 -24.89
C ARG A 77 14.17 -6.75 -24.10
N LEU A 78 14.42 -6.01 -23.02
CA LEU A 78 13.40 -5.67 -22.03
C LEU A 78 12.99 -4.20 -22.08
N LEU A 79 13.95 -3.27 -22.10
CA LEU A 79 13.66 -1.85 -21.96
C LEU A 79 12.80 -1.25 -23.09
N PRO A 80 12.96 -1.57 -24.38
CA PRO A 80 12.17 -0.92 -25.42
C PRO A 80 10.68 -1.13 -25.26
N LEU A 81 10.26 -2.36 -24.94
CA LEU A 81 8.86 -2.67 -24.76
C LEU A 81 8.32 -2.11 -23.42
N ALA A 82 9.08 -2.27 -22.34
CA ALA A 82 8.69 -1.68 -21.05
C ALA A 82 8.49 -0.16 -21.14
N ALA A 83 9.41 0.56 -21.78
CA ALA A 83 9.29 2.00 -21.98
C ALA A 83 8.11 2.38 -22.89
N THR A 84 7.80 1.57 -23.90
CA THR A 84 6.64 1.79 -24.77
C THR A 84 5.34 1.67 -23.99
N VAL A 85 5.18 0.62 -23.20
CA VAL A 85 3.99 0.44 -22.35
C VAL A 85 3.87 1.56 -21.32
N LEU A 86 4.97 1.92 -20.68
CA LEU A 86 5.04 3.02 -19.72
C LEU A 86 4.59 4.35 -20.37
N ALA A 87 5.16 4.69 -21.52
CA ALA A 87 4.81 5.92 -22.24
C ALA A 87 3.34 5.93 -22.70
N THR A 88 2.83 4.82 -23.22
CA THR A 88 1.43 4.68 -23.63
C THR A 88 0.50 4.82 -22.43
N THR A 89 0.83 4.20 -21.30
CA THR A 89 0.05 4.31 -20.06
C THR A 89 0.05 5.73 -19.52
N LEU A 90 1.17 6.44 -19.58
CA LEU A 90 1.27 7.85 -19.19
C LEU A 90 0.40 8.75 -20.08
N VAL A 91 0.43 8.55 -21.40
CA VAL A 91 -0.36 9.36 -22.35
C VAL A 91 -1.86 9.12 -22.12
N ILE A 92 -2.30 7.86 -22.12
CA ILE A 92 -3.72 7.52 -21.97
C ILE A 92 -4.21 7.84 -20.54
N GLY A 93 -3.44 7.48 -19.51
CA GLY A 93 -3.74 7.80 -18.13
C GLY A 93 -3.77 9.31 -17.90
N GLY A 94 -2.83 10.06 -18.50
CA GLY A 94 -2.81 11.52 -18.45
C GLY A 94 -4.08 12.17 -19.01
N TRP A 95 -4.78 11.51 -19.92
CA TRP A 95 -6.07 11.99 -20.49
C TRP A 95 -7.28 11.54 -19.66
N LEU A 96 -7.25 10.33 -19.11
CA LEU A 96 -8.38 9.74 -18.38
C LEU A 96 -8.43 10.16 -16.90
N LEU A 97 -7.28 10.27 -16.26
CA LEU A 97 -7.15 10.48 -14.82
C LEU A 97 -7.39 11.96 -14.43
N THR A 98 -7.74 12.17 -13.16
CA THR A 98 -7.79 13.50 -12.56
C THR A 98 -6.40 14.12 -12.46
N PRO A 99 -6.25 15.43 -12.30
CA PRO A 99 -4.96 16.07 -12.07
C PRO A 99 -4.16 15.42 -10.92
N LEU A 100 -4.81 15.15 -9.80
CA LEU A 100 -4.21 14.48 -8.65
C LEU A 100 -3.70 13.08 -8.98
N GLN A 101 -4.54 12.26 -9.63
CA GLN A 101 -4.15 10.91 -10.05
C GLN A 101 -3.03 10.91 -11.11
N ARG A 102 -2.96 11.95 -11.96
CA ARG A 102 -1.85 12.12 -12.93
C ARG A 102 -0.52 12.30 -12.22
N THR A 103 -0.48 13.12 -11.16
CA THR A 103 0.73 13.35 -10.37
C THR A 103 1.21 12.04 -9.74
N SER A 104 0.30 11.23 -9.19
CA SER A 104 0.62 9.89 -8.67
C SER A 104 1.14 8.97 -9.78
N LEU A 105 0.44 8.89 -10.94
CA LEU A 105 0.86 8.07 -12.07
C LEU A 105 2.26 8.46 -12.59
N ILE A 106 2.56 9.76 -12.67
CA ILE A 106 3.89 10.25 -13.07
C ILE A 106 4.96 9.81 -12.08
N THR A 107 4.67 9.90 -10.79
CA THR A 107 5.58 9.45 -9.74
C THR A 107 5.83 7.95 -9.83
N ASP A 108 4.78 7.15 -9.98
CA ASP A 108 4.88 5.70 -10.16
C ASP A 108 5.67 5.33 -11.42
N ALA A 109 5.47 6.07 -12.52
CA ALA A 109 6.21 5.88 -13.77
C ALA A 109 7.72 6.15 -13.61
N ARG A 110 8.10 7.16 -12.80
CA ARG A 110 9.50 7.42 -12.46
C ARG A 110 10.13 6.27 -11.72
N TRP A 111 9.45 5.75 -10.69
CA TRP A 111 9.92 4.58 -9.95
C TRP A 111 9.96 3.32 -10.81
N ALA A 112 8.94 3.11 -11.68
CA ALA A 112 8.88 1.98 -12.59
C ALA A 112 10.01 2.02 -13.64
N SER A 113 10.31 3.20 -14.21
CA SER A 113 11.39 3.36 -15.19
C SER A 113 12.78 3.11 -14.62
N LEU A 114 12.97 3.33 -13.31
CA LEU A 114 14.21 3.07 -12.58
C LEU A 114 14.23 1.69 -11.87
N TYR A 115 13.21 0.86 -12.12
CA TYR A 115 13.06 -0.45 -11.48
C TYR A 115 13.06 -0.41 -9.94
N GLY A 116 12.45 0.64 -9.37
CA GLY A 116 12.23 0.83 -7.94
C GLY A 116 10.75 0.77 -7.53
N ALA A 117 9.84 0.40 -8.45
CA ALA A 117 8.40 0.43 -8.21
C ALA A 117 7.96 -0.43 -7.00
N ASN A 118 8.63 -1.53 -6.75
CA ASN A 118 8.35 -2.38 -5.60
C ASN A 118 8.57 -1.66 -4.25
N TRP A 119 9.61 -0.84 -4.13
CA TRP A 119 9.86 -0.04 -2.92
C TRP A 119 8.81 1.05 -2.75
N ARG A 120 8.43 1.70 -3.84
CA ARG A 120 7.35 2.70 -3.86
C ARG A 120 6.03 2.10 -3.39
N PHE A 121 5.59 0.99 -3.99
CA PHE A 121 4.33 0.36 -3.64
C PHE A 121 4.35 -0.30 -2.26
N GLY A 122 5.50 -0.84 -1.84
CA GLY A 122 5.69 -1.33 -0.48
C GLY A 122 5.53 -0.23 0.57
N ALA A 123 6.12 0.95 0.34
CA ALA A 123 5.96 2.11 1.22
C ALA A 123 4.49 2.60 1.25
N GLN A 124 3.82 2.69 0.10
CA GLN A 124 2.41 3.09 0.03
C GLN A 124 1.47 2.13 0.78
N THR A 125 1.76 0.82 0.75
CA THR A 125 0.96 -0.17 1.48
C THR A 125 1.21 -0.09 2.99
N ALA A 126 2.40 0.31 3.41
CA ALA A 126 2.75 0.53 4.81
C ALA A 126 2.15 1.82 5.38
N GLU A 127 1.86 2.81 4.55
CA GLU A 127 1.16 4.03 4.97
C GLU A 127 -0.32 3.72 5.23
N TYR A 128 -0.72 3.74 6.50
CA TYR A 128 -2.09 3.55 7.01
C TYR A 128 -3.16 4.36 6.26
N THR A 129 -2.78 5.45 5.67
CA THR A 129 -3.66 6.46 5.08
C THR A 129 -3.92 6.30 3.59
N ALA A 130 -3.41 5.24 2.98
CA ALA A 130 -3.81 4.84 1.63
C ALA A 130 -5.23 4.23 1.63
N VAL A 131 -6.21 5.01 2.11
CA VAL A 131 -7.64 4.68 2.01
C VAL A 131 -7.99 4.71 0.53
N ASN A 132 -8.16 3.52 -0.05
CA ASN A 132 -8.38 3.27 -1.48
C ASN A 132 -7.31 3.96 -2.35
N PRO A 133 -6.10 3.41 -2.44
CA PRO A 133 -5.28 3.72 -3.59
C PRO A 133 -6.09 3.28 -4.79
N THR A 134 -6.52 4.21 -5.64
CA THR A 134 -6.85 3.85 -7.02
C THR A 134 -5.64 3.08 -7.50
N GLU A 135 -5.80 1.76 -7.67
CA GLU A 135 -4.67 0.90 -7.97
C GLU A 135 -3.89 1.49 -9.13
N SER A 136 -2.61 1.73 -8.93
CA SER A 136 -1.78 2.36 -9.95
C SER A 136 -1.86 1.57 -11.25
N LEU A 137 -2.08 2.25 -12.37
CA LEU A 137 -2.03 1.62 -13.71
C LEU A 137 -0.68 0.93 -13.99
N LEU A 138 0.32 1.17 -13.14
CA LEU A 138 1.68 0.64 -13.23
C LEU A 138 2.04 -0.31 -12.10
N LEU A 139 1.07 -0.71 -11.25
CA LEU A 139 1.33 -1.55 -10.09
C LEU A 139 2.15 -2.80 -10.46
N HIS A 140 1.81 -3.49 -11.54
CA HIS A 140 2.48 -4.72 -11.98
C HIS A 140 3.99 -4.58 -12.23
N TYR A 141 4.54 -3.35 -12.36
CA TYR A 141 5.99 -3.12 -12.48
C TYR A 141 6.77 -3.51 -11.21
N TRP A 142 6.09 -3.74 -10.07
CA TRP A 142 6.75 -4.15 -8.85
C TRP A 142 7.57 -5.44 -9.02
N SER A 143 7.01 -6.45 -9.68
CA SER A 143 7.69 -7.74 -9.86
C SER A 143 8.84 -7.63 -10.85
N LEU A 144 8.68 -6.84 -11.92
CA LEU A 144 9.76 -6.51 -12.86
C LEU A 144 10.91 -5.79 -12.17
N SER A 145 10.59 -4.89 -11.22
CA SER A 145 11.61 -4.19 -10.43
C SER A 145 12.45 -5.17 -9.62
N ILE A 146 11.82 -6.12 -8.93
CA ILE A 146 12.54 -7.17 -8.18
C ILE A 146 13.40 -8.05 -9.12
N GLU A 147 12.84 -8.43 -10.27
CA GLU A 147 13.55 -9.24 -11.27
C GLU A 147 14.79 -8.53 -11.80
N GLU A 148 14.70 -7.24 -12.17
CA GLU A 148 15.82 -6.47 -12.70
C GLU A 148 16.86 -6.16 -11.61
N GLN A 149 16.46 -5.93 -10.35
CA GLN A 149 17.38 -5.81 -9.23
C GLN A 149 18.18 -7.11 -9.04
N PHE A 150 17.54 -8.26 -9.13
CA PHE A 150 18.23 -9.54 -9.12
C PHE A 150 19.20 -9.68 -10.32
N TYR A 151 18.82 -9.23 -11.51
CA TYR A 151 19.67 -9.28 -12.70
C TYR A 151 20.90 -8.37 -12.63
N VAL A 152 20.85 -7.35 -11.80
CA VAL A 152 22.03 -6.52 -11.51
C VAL A 152 22.92 -7.19 -10.46
N LEU A 153 22.35 -7.66 -9.36
CA LEU A 153 23.11 -8.18 -8.22
C LEU A 153 23.68 -9.59 -8.48
N TRP A 154 22.88 -10.46 -9.08
CA TRP A 154 23.22 -11.88 -9.23
C TRP A 154 24.46 -12.15 -10.10
N PRO A 155 24.65 -11.54 -11.28
CA PRO A 155 25.86 -11.71 -12.06
C PRO A 155 27.13 -11.27 -11.32
N LEU A 156 27.03 -10.22 -10.50
CA LEU A 156 28.14 -9.77 -9.64
C LEU A 156 28.50 -10.82 -8.60
N VAL A 157 27.50 -11.43 -7.95
CA VAL A 157 27.71 -12.53 -6.99
C VAL A 157 28.43 -13.71 -7.67
N VAL A 158 27.98 -14.10 -8.88
CA VAL A 158 28.60 -15.19 -9.65
C VAL A 158 30.04 -14.87 -10.00
N VAL A 159 30.31 -13.67 -10.52
CA VAL A 159 31.68 -13.23 -10.88
C VAL A 159 32.61 -13.21 -9.66
N ILE A 160 32.13 -12.63 -8.53
CA ILE A 160 32.90 -12.57 -7.29
C ILE A 160 33.20 -13.97 -6.75
N ALA A 161 32.18 -14.88 -6.75
CA ALA A 161 32.37 -16.25 -6.30
C ALA A 161 33.40 -17.00 -7.14
N PHE A 162 33.41 -16.83 -8.46
CA PHE A 162 34.40 -17.45 -9.35
C PHE A 162 35.76 -16.81 -9.21
N TRP A 163 35.84 -15.49 -9.10
CA TRP A 163 37.09 -14.77 -8.90
C TRP A 163 37.81 -15.18 -7.60
N ALA A 164 37.04 -15.29 -6.49
CA ALA A 164 37.58 -15.62 -5.18
C ALA A 164 38.31 -16.97 -5.11
N VAL A 165 37.94 -17.92 -5.96
CA VAL A 165 38.51 -19.26 -5.96
C VAL A 165 39.07 -19.66 -7.35
N ARG A 166 39.40 -18.67 -8.19
CA ARG A 166 39.84 -18.91 -9.57
C ARG A 166 41.05 -19.85 -9.70
N ALA A 167 41.95 -19.84 -8.71
CA ALA A 167 43.17 -20.69 -8.68
C ALA A 167 42.90 -22.12 -8.17
N ARG A 168 41.68 -22.46 -7.71
CA ARG A 168 41.41 -23.70 -6.96
C ARG A 168 40.58 -24.72 -7.73
N GLY A 169 40.34 -24.52 -9.01
CA GLY A 169 39.68 -25.47 -9.91
C GLY A 169 38.14 -25.44 -9.88
N ALA A 170 37.51 -25.95 -10.94
CA ALA A 170 36.09 -25.84 -11.24
C ALA A 170 35.14 -26.44 -10.16
N ARG A 171 35.59 -27.51 -9.48
CA ARG A 171 34.77 -28.13 -8.42
C ARG A 171 34.56 -27.19 -7.22
N LEU A 172 35.64 -26.51 -6.80
CA LEU A 172 35.53 -25.57 -5.67
C LEU A 172 34.78 -24.31 -6.05
N GLN A 173 34.90 -23.84 -7.29
CA GLN A 173 34.11 -22.71 -7.82
C GLN A 173 32.61 -23.03 -7.78
N THR A 174 32.22 -24.19 -8.30
CA THR A 174 30.81 -24.64 -8.26
C THR A 174 30.34 -24.84 -6.83
N GLY A 175 31.17 -25.42 -5.95
CA GLY A 175 30.86 -25.64 -4.55
C GLY A 175 30.65 -24.33 -3.78
N LEU A 176 31.52 -23.34 -3.97
CA LEU A 176 31.38 -22.02 -3.36
C LEU A 176 30.10 -21.30 -3.84
N LEU A 177 29.85 -21.35 -5.17
CA LEU A 177 28.65 -20.72 -5.73
C LEU A 177 27.38 -21.38 -5.19
N LEU A 178 27.32 -22.72 -5.09
CA LEU A 178 26.21 -23.43 -4.45
C LEU A 178 26.02 -23.00 -3.00
N PHE A 179 27.11 -22.95 -2.24
CA PHE A 179 27.05 -22.54 -0.83
C PHE A 179 26.55 -21.11 -0.63
N VAL A 180 27.11 -20.16 -1.38
CA VAL A 180 26.65 -18.74 -1.32
C VAL A 180 25.19 -18.62 -1.74
N THR A 181 24.79 -19.31 -2.82
CA THR A 181 23.40 -19.30 -3.27
C THR A 181 22.46 -19.89 -2.21
N ALA A 182 22.84 -20.99 -1.57
CA ALA A 182 22.05 -21.60 -0.51
C ALA A 182 21.88 -20.68 0.70
N ILE A 183 22.91 -19.94 1.09
CA ILE A 183 22.81 -18.91 2.15
C ILE A 183 21.84 -17.79 1.77
N ILE A 184 21.96 -17.28 0.54
CA ILE A 184 21.04 -16.24 0.04
C ILE A 184 19.60 -16.75 0.04
N VAL A 185 19.37 -17.97 -0.44
CA VAL A 185 18.04 -18.61 -0.45
C VAL A 185 17.50 -18.76 0.96
N ALA A 186 18.31 -19.31 1.88
CA ALA A 186 17.89 -19.53 3.26
C ALA A 186 17.58 -18.20 3.99
N GLY A 187 18.46 -17.20 3.84
CA GLY A 187 18.29 -15.89 4.46
C GLY A 187 17.07 -15.14 3.91
N SER A 188 16.91 -15.09 2.58
CA SER A 188 15.76 -14.45 1.94
C SER A 188 14.44 -15.18 2.27
N PHE A 189 14.45 -16.52 2.33
CA PHE A 189 13.27 -17.28 2.74
C PHE A 189 12.93 -17.05 4.21
N ALA A 190 13.92 -16.98 5.10
CA ALA A 190 13.69 -16.64 6.50
C ALA A 190 13.03 -15.27 6.67
N VAL A 191 13.48 -14.25 5.88
CA VAL A 191 12.85 -12.93 5.84
C VAL A 191 11.40 -13.03 5.34
N ALA A 192 11.15 -13.80 4.26
CA ALA A 192 9.78 -13.98 3.75
C ALA A 192 8.84 -14.61 4.79
N VAL A 193 9.32 -15.64 5.51
CA VAL A 193 8.53 -16.31 6.54
C VAL A 193 8.32 -15.41 7.76
N ALA A 194 9.37 -14.71 8.22
CA ALA A 194 9.25 -13.77 9.34
C ALA A 194 8.24 -12.66 9.04
N ASN A 195 8.34 -12.04 7.86
CA ASN A 195 7.41 -10.99 7.42
C ASN A 195 5.96 -11.51 7.29
N ALA A 196 5.78 -12.74 6.83
CA ALA A 196 4.44 -13.33 6.71
C ALA A 196 3.82 -13.70 8.07
N ILE A 197 4.64 -14.12 9.04
CA ILE A 197 4.19 -14.40 10.41
C ILE A 197 3.86 -13.11 11.14
N GLN A 198 4.69 -12.07 10.97
CA GLN A 198 4.52 -10.75 11.59
C GLN A 198 3.54 -9.86 10.81
N LEU A 199 3.01 -10.32 9.67
CA LEU A 199 2.09 -9.59 8.79
C LEU A 199 2.60 -8.19 8.40
N VAL A 200 3.92 -8.06 8.21
CA VAL A 200 4.58 -6.76 7.93
C VAL A 200 3.98 -6.09 6.70
N PRO A 201 3.37 -4.88 6.82
CA PRO A 201 2.74 -4.19 5.70
C PRO A 201 3.74 -3.92 4.57
N GLY A 202 3.31 -4.11 3.33
CA GLY A 202 4.17 -3.91 2.15
C GLY A 202 5.24 -4.98 1.93
N SER A 203 5.38 -5.97 2.81
CA SER A 203 6.35 -7.06 2.70
C SER A 203 6.20 -7.89 1.41
N TYR A 204 5.00 -7.96 0.86
CA TYR A 204 4.72 -8.58 -0.44
C TYR A 204 5.61 -8.05 -1.56
N PHE A 205 5.97 -6.76 -1.51
CA PHE A 205 6.80 -6.05 -2.48
C PHE A 205 8.30 -6.08 -2.15
N SER A 206 8.70 -6.72 -1.04
CA SER A 206 10.08 -6.72 -0.57
C SER A 206 11.00 -7.58 -1.45
N SER A 207 12.04 -6.98 -2.04
CA SER A 207 13.07 -7.73 -2.77
C SER A 207 13.77 -8.75 -1.89
N PHE A 208 14.02 -8.40 -0.61
CA PHE A 208 14.68 -9.30 0.34
C PHE A 208 13.86 -10.54 0.65
N GLY A 209 12.54 -10.43 0.70
CA GLY A 209 11.62 -11.55 0.91
C GLY A 209 11.31 -12.37 -0.36
N ARG A 210 11.81 -11.95 -1.55
CA ARG A 210 11.49 -12.60 -2.83
C ARG A 210 12.71 -13.21 -3.55
N PHE A 211 13.93 -12.78 -3.24
CA PHE A 211 15.15 -13.25 -3.92
C PHE A 211 15.38 -14.76 -3.78
N TRP A 212 14.82 -15.40 -2.74
CA TRP A 212 14.94 -16.86 -2.57
C TRP A 212 14.29 -17.66 -3.71
N GLU A 213 13.22 -17.17 -4.31
CA GLU A 213 12.50 -17.82 -5.42
C GLU A 213 13.41 -17.89 -6.66
N MET A 214 14.02 -16.76 -7.03
CA MET A 214 15.03 -16.73 -8.10
C MET A 214 16.30 -17.50 -7.70
N GLY A 215 16.67 -17.45 -6.44
CA GLY A 215 17.77 -18.22 -5.87
C GLY A 215 17.58 -19.73 -6.00
N VAL A 216 16.35 -20.25 -5.79
CA VAL A 216 16.01 -21.67 -6.05
C VAL A 216 16.25 -21.98 -7.53
N GLY A 217 15.78 -21.13 -8.45
CA GLY A 217 16.06 -21.28 -9.87
C GLY A 217 17.57 -21.31 -10.18
N ALA A 218 18.34 -20.45 -9.52
CA ALA A 218 19.79 -20.43 -9.64
C ALA A 218 20.44 -21.73 -9.12
N LEU A 219 20.01 -22.25 -7.95
CA LEU A 219 20.47 -23.54 -7.42
C LEU A 219 20.24 -24.68 -8.42
N LEU A 220 19.05 -24.71 -9.05
CA LEU A 220 18.74 -25.72 -10.06
C LEU A 220 19.65 -25.63 -11.27
N ALA A 221 20.01 -24.44 -11.73
CA ALA A 221 20.92 -24.23 -12.86
C ALA A 221 22.37 -24.66 -12.52
N ILE A 222 22.83 -24.38 -11.30
CA ILE A 222 24.17 -24.76 -10.84
C ILE A 222 24.25 -26.28 -10.67
N ALA A 223 23.23 -26.88 -10.04
CA ALA A 223 23.17 -28.33 -9.77
C ALA A 223 22.71 -29.17 -10.99
N ALA A 224 22.32 -28.54 -12.10
CA ALA A 224 21.76 -29.24 -13.27
C ALA A 224 22.54 -30.51 -13.73
N PRO A 225 23.88 -30.54 -13.76
CA PRO A 225 24.60 -31.76 -14.14
C PRO A 225 24.35 -32.93 -13.15
N SER A 226 24.27 -32.64 -11.85
CA SER A 226 24.02 -33.66 -10.84
C SER A 226 22.57 -34.11 -10.82
N LEU A 227 21.62 -33.24 -11.13
CA LEU A 227 20.18 -33.51 -11.16
C LEU A 227 19.78 -34.40 -12.37
N GLN A 228 20.60 -34.43 -13.43
CA GLN A 228 20.32 -35.31 -14.56
C GLN A 228 20.27 -36.79 -14.20
N SER A 229 21.06 -37.23 -13.22
CA SER A 229 21.04 -38.61 -12.73
C SER A 229 19.73 -39.04 -12.08
N LEU A 230 18.91 -38.07 -11.60
CA LEU A 230 17.61 -38.32 -11.00
C LEU A 230 16.50 -38.54 -12.04
N GLN A 231 16.78 -38.21 -13.30
CA GLN A 231 15.77 -38.26 -14.38
C GLN A 231 15.75 -39.69 -14.98
N THR A 232 14.64 -40.39 -14.75
CA THR A 232 14.39 -41.67 -15.40
C THR A 232 13.14 -41.54 -16.29
N PRO A 233 13.00 -42.30 -17.39
CA PRO A 233 11.82 -42.26 -18.23
C PRO A 233 10.51 -42.52 -17.45
N ARG A 234 10.61 -43.28 -16.36
CA ARG A 234 9.46 -43.67 -15.52
C ARG A 234 8.99 -42.58 -14.58
N ASN A 235 9.87 -41.72 -14.04
CA ASN A 235 9.52 -40.74 -13.01
C ASN A 235 9.26 -39.34 -13.58
N ARG A 236 9.65 -39.04 -14.81
CA ARG A 236 9.56 -37.69 -15.39
C ARG A 236 8.10 -37.20 -15.53
N ALA A 237 7.26 -37.95 -16.22
CA ALA A 237 5.87 -37.53 -16.45
C ALA A 237 5.09 -37.33 -15.15
N PRO A 238 5.07 -38.26 -14.18
CA PRO A 238 4.35 -38.05 -12.96
C PRO A 238 4.88 -36.87 -12.14
N LEU A 239 6.20 -36.63 -12.10
CA LEU A 239 6.77 -35.51 -11.35
C LEU A 239 6.48 -34.14 -12.00
N VAL A 240 6.49 -34.07 -13.33
CA VAL A 240 6.02 -32.87 -14.05
C VAL A 240 4.53 -32.62 -13.80
N ALA A 241 3.71 -33.66 -13.82
CA ALA A 241 2.28 -33.54 -13.53
C ALA A 241 1.99 -33.10 -12.09
N ILE A 242 2.74 -33.64 -11.12
CA ILE A 242 2.65 -33.23 -9.71
C ILE A 242 3.05 -31.75 -9.58
N GLY A 243 4.16 -31.34 -10.21
CA GLY A 243 4.62 -29.95 -10.20
C GLY A 243 3.58 -28.97 -10.78
N LEU A 244 3.00 -29.33 -11.93
CA LEU A 244 1.92 -28.54 -12.53
C LEU A 244 0.66 -28.52 -11.65
N GLY A 245 0.30 -29.70 -11.10
CA GLY A 245 -0.81 -29.82 -10.16
C GLY A 245 -0.65 -28.95 -8.92
N ALA A 246 0.57 -28.89 -8.35
CA ALA A 246 0.87 -28.03 -7.22
C ALA A 246 0.65 -26.53 -7.53
N ILE A 247 1.13 -26.08 -8.69
CA ILE A 247 0.90 -24.68 -9.14
C ILE A 247 -0.59 -24.41 -9.32
N LEU A 248 -1.34 -25.31 -9.96
CA LEU A 248 -2.78 -25.15 -10.20
C LEU A 248 -3.59 -25.19 -8.89
N VAL A 249 -3.23 -26.08 -7.97
CA VAL A 249 -3.85 -26.15 -6.64
C VAL A 249 -3.62 -24.83 -5.90
N ALA A 250 -2.41 -24.31 -5.86
CA ALA A 250 -2.13 -23.01 -5.25
C ALA A 250 -2.95 -21.89 -5.92
N ALA A 251 -3.03 -21.87 -7.24
CA ALA A 251 -3.79 -20.86 -7.99
C ALA A 251 -5.30 -20.89 -7.72
N VAL A 252 -5.87 -22.06 -7.35
CA VAL A 252 -7.31 -22.22 -7.09
C VAL A 252 -7.64 -22.11 -5.60
N SER A 253 -6.74 -22.56 -4.71
CA SER A 253 -7.03 -22.62 -3.27
C SER A 253 -6.51 -21.42 -2.48
N TYR A 254 -5.55 -20.66 -3.02
CA TYR A 254 -5.06 -19.45 -2.35
C TYR A 254 -5.98 -18.27 -2.64
N GLY A 255 -5.98 -17.31 -1.73
CA GLY A 255 -6.77 -16.09 -1.83
C GLY A 255 -6.17 -14.97 -0.99
N ALA A 256 -6.95 -13.93 -0.77
CA ALA A 256 -6.53 -12.74 -0.01
C ALA A 256 -6.11 -13.06 1.44
N GLN A 257 -6.64 -14.15 2.02
CA GLN A 257 -6.35 -14.57 3.39
C GLN A 257 -5.10 -15.47 3.51
N THR A 258 -4.47 -15.83 2.40
CA THR A 258 -3.27 -16.66 2.43
C THR A 258 -2.06 -15.83 2.86
N PRO A 259 -1.37 -16.14 3.99
CA PRO A 259 -0.15 -15.44 4.38
C PRO A 259 0.94 -15.62 3.31
N PHE A 260 1.12 -14.61 2.48
CA PHE A 260 1.95 -14.72 1.28
C PHE A 260 2.92 -13.52 1.17
N PRO A 261 4.21 -13.75 0.74
CA PRO A 261 4.76 -14.98 0.18
C PRO A 261 5.09 -16.09 1.17
N GLY A 262 5.58 -15.83 2.35
CA GLY A 262 5.89 -16.77 3.43
C GLY A 262 6.12 -18.23 3.00
N TYR A 263 5.71 -19.18 3.83
CA TYR A 263 5.80 -20.61 3.54
C TYR A 263 4.83 -21.06 2.42
N ALA A 264 3.75 -20.32 2.17
CA ALA A 264 2.79 -20.68 1.12
C ALA A 264 3.44 -20.65 -0.28
N ALA A 265 4.39 -19.77 -0.52
CA ALA A 265 5.13 -19.68 -1.78
C ALA A 265 5.99 -20.94 -2.07
N LEU A 266 6.26 -21.81 -1.07
CA LEU A 266 6.96 -23.08 -1.32
C LEU A 266 6.21 -23.97 -2.32
N VAL A 267 4.88 -23.97 -2.33
CA VAL A 267 4.09 -24.84 -3.21
C VAL A 267 4.33 -24.50 -4.69
N PRO A 268 4.11 -23.27 -5.18
CA PRO A 268 4.38 -22.94 -6.57
C PRO A 268 5.88 -22.98 -6.92
N VAL A 269 6.78 -22.63 -5.99
CA VAL A 269 8.23 -22.64 -6.21
C VAL A 269 8.75 -24.07 -6.38
N LEU A 270 8.37 -25.00 -5.49
CA LEU A 270 8.77 -26.41 -5.59
C LEU A 270 8.11 -27.10 -6.78
N GLY A 271 6.84 -26.77 -7.08
CA GLY A 271 6.16 -27.24 -8.28
C GLY A 271 6.92 -26.83 -9.55
N THR A 272 7.37 -25.59 -9.62
CA THR A 272 8.20 -25.07 -10.72
C THR A 272 9.55 -25.76 -10.78
N ALA A 273 10.20 -25.96 -9.63
CA ALA A 273 11.47 -26.69 -9.54
C ALA A 273 11.36 -28.11 -10.10
N MET A 274 10.28 -28.83 -9.75
CA MET A 274 10.01 -30.17 -10.29
C MET A 274 9.86 -30.14 -11.82
N ILE A 275 9.14 -29.20 -12.39
CA ILE A 275 8.96 -29.07 -13.83
C ILE A 275 10.32 -28.77 -14.50
N ILE A 276 11.10 -27.85 -13.95
CA ILE A 276 12.42 -27.50 -14.50
C ILE A 276 13.37 -28.71 -14.50
N VAL A 277 13.40 -29.47 -13.40
CA VAL A 277 14.27 -30.65 -13.26
C VAL A 277 13.82 -31.78 -14.18
N PHE A 278 12.57 -32.17 -14.12
CA PHE A 278 12.08 -33.38 -14.77
C PHE A 278 11.50 -33.16 -16.19
N GLY A 279 11.24 -31.91 -16.61
CA GLY A 279 10.84 -31.53 -17.97
C GLY A 279 11.98 -31.56 -18.98
N ALA A 280 13.25 -31.58 -18.57
CA ALA A 280 14.41 -31.50 -19.46
C ALA A 280 14.59 -32.74 -20.34
N ASN A 281 14.80 -32.56 -21.66
CA ASN A 281 15.22 -33.57 -22.67
C ASN A 281 14.11 -34.50 -23.20
N SER A 282 13.22 -33.96 -24.03
CA SER A 282 12.35 -34.76 -24.92
C SER A 282 13.02 -35.14 -26.26
N SER A 283 14.31 -34.82 -26.47
CA SER A 283 14.94 -34.90 -27.80
C SER A 283 15.44 -36.27 -28.21
N ALA A 284 15.30 -37.33 -27.41
CA ALA A 284 15.92 -38.63 -27.68
C ALA A 284 14.94 -39.78 -27.94
N SER A 285 13.65 -39.59 -27.90
CA SER A 285 12.69 -40.68 -28.16
C SER A 285 11.53 -40.24 -29.03
N ALA A 286 11.36 -40.97 -30.13
CA ALA A 286 10.36 -40.70 -31.17
C ALA A 286 8.89 -41.00 -30.82
N GLU A 287 8.51 -41.03 -29.53
CA GLU A 287 7.15 -41.24 -29.13
C GLU A 287 6.59 -40.00 -28.36
N PRO A 288 5.46 -39.44 -28.79
CA PRO A 288 4.80 -38.36 -28.07
C PRO A 288 4.25 -38.91 -26.75
N ARG A 289 4.83 -38.46 -25.63
CA ARG A 289 4.40 -38.80 -24.28
C ARG A 289 3.74 -37.60 -23.61
N SER A 290 2.90 -37.87 -22.63
CA SER A 290 2.15 -36.89 -21.83
C SER A 290 2.99 -35.79 -21.16
N ILE A 291 4.32 -35.90 -21.19
CA ILE A 291 5.30 -34.92 -20.72
C ILE A 291 5.40 -33.70 -21.65
N ASP A 292 4.98 -33.88 -22.91
CA ASP A 292 5.10 -32.85 -23.94
C ASP A 292 3.95 -31.83 -23.92
N LEU A 293 3.03 -31.92 -22.93
CA LEU A 293 1.90 -30.99 -22.83
C LEU A 293 2.35 -29.52 -22.78
N LEU A 294 3.37 -29.19 -21.97
CA LEU A 294 3.93 -27.85 -21.91
C LEU A 294 4.75 -27.48 -23.16
N ALA A 295 5.33 -28.46 -23.84
CA ALA A 295 6.05 -28.27 -25.10
C ALA A 295 5.15 -28.41 -26.33
N TRP A 296 3.83 -28.67 -26.17
CA TRP A 296 2.90 -28.84 -27.26
C TRP A 296 2.69 -27.54 -28.06
N GLY A 297 2.79 -27.63 -29.38
CA GLY A 297 2.79 -26.62 -30.43
C GLY A 297 2.43 -25.17 -30.09
N PRO A 298 1.18 -24.84 -29.66
CA PRO A 298 0.81 -23.45 -29.39
C PRO A 298 1.38 -22.90 -28.07
N LEU A 299 1.56 -23.72 -27.03
CA LEU A 299 1.94 -23.23 -25.69
C LEU A 299 3.30 -22.54 -25.67
N PRO A 300 4.38 -23.09 -26.24
CA PRO A 300 5.67 -22.37 -26.33
C PRO A 300 5.59 -21.08 -27.16
N ALA A 301 4.74 -21.06 -28.20
CA ALA A 301 4.55 -19.85 -29.00
C ALA A 301 3.88 -18.73 -28.19
N LEU A 302 2.85 -19.07 -27.41
CA LEU A 302 2.17 -18.14 -26.48
C LEU A 302 3.09 -17.74 -25.32
N GLY A 303 3.91 -18.67 -24.82
CA GLY A 303 4.90 -18.40 -23.77
C GLY A 303 5.97 -17.38 -24.17
N ARG A 304 6.34 -17.33 -25.47
CA ARG A 304 7.24 -16.28 -25.98
C ARG A 304 6.63 -14.88 -25.90
N LEU A 305 5.28 -14.76 -25.91
CA LEU A 305 4.56 -13.49 -25.74
C LEU A 305 4.39 -13.11 -24.27
N SER A 306 4.73 -13.98 -23.32
CA SER A 306 4.41 -13.80 -21.91
C SER A 306 4.92 -12.47 -21.33
N TYR A 307 6.11 -12.01 -21.72
CA TYR A 307 6.64 -10.71 -21.30
C TYR A 307 5.82 -9.53 -21.82
N ALA A 308 5.53 -9.54 -23.12
CA ALA A 308 4.70 -8.50 -23.72
C ALA A 308 3.30 -8.48 -23.14
N TRP A 309 2.69 -9.65 -22.94
CA TRP A 309 1.35 -9.74 -22.36
C TRP A 309 1.33 -9.33 -20.89
N TYR A 310 2.37 -9.68 -20.12
CA TYR A 310 2.55 -9.21 -18.75
C TYR A 310 2.58 -7.67 -18.66
N LEU A 311 3.26 -7.01 -19.57
CA LEU A 311 3.33 -5.55 -19.59
C LEU A 311 1.99 -4.88 -19.95
N TRP A 312 1.21 -5.44 -20.88
CA TRP A 312 0.00 -4.82 -21.38
C TRP A 312 -1.27 -5.14 -20.58
N HIS A 313 -1.35 -6.32 -19.91
CA HIS A 313 -2.63 -6.77 -19.32
C HIS A 313 -3.17 -5.83 -18.25
N TRP A 314 -2.32 -5.40 -17.32
CA TRP A 314 -2.72 -4.59 -16.18
C TRP A 314 -3.17 -3.17 -16.58
N PRO A 315 -2.34 -2.37 -17.30
CA PRO A 315 -2.79 -1.04 -17.74
C PRO A 315 -4.00 -1.11 -18.66
N ALA A 316 -4.15 -2.15 -19.49
CA ALA A 316 -5.32 -2.29 -20.33
C ALA A 316 -6.60 -2.50 -19.51
N ILE A 317 -6.56 -3.34 -18.48
CA ILE A 317 -7.69 -3.56 -17.55
C ILE A 317 -8.04 -2.25 -16.84
N GLY A 318 -7.05 -1.59 -16.22
CA GLY A 318 -7.27 -0.35 -15.49
C GLY A 318 -7.81 0.78 -16.39
N ILE A 319 -7.25 0.96 -17.59
CA ILE A 319 -7.73 1.94 -18.58
C ILE A 319 -9.17 1.65 -19.01
N ALA A 320 -9.53 0.39 -19.26
CA ALA A 320 -10.88 0.03 -19.66
C ALA A 320 -11.91 0.30 -18.56
N LEU A 321 -11.58 0.00 -17.30
CA LEU A 321 -12.44 0.26 -16.16
C LEU A 321 -12.62 1.77 -15.94
N LEU A 322 -11.53 2.54 -16.01
CA LEU A 322 -11.58 4.00 -15.93
C LEU A 322 -12.39 4.63 -17.07
N ALA A 323 -12.24 4.13 -18.30
CA ALA A 323 -12.99 4.60 -19.45
C ALA A 323 -14.49 4.27 -19.32
N ASN A 324 -14.83 3.06 -18.85
CA ASN A 324 -16.22 2.66 -18.59
C ASN A 324 -16.87 3.58 -17.55
N GLN A 325 -16.17 3.89 -16.46
CA GLN A 325 -16.66 4.81 -15.43
C GLN A 325 -16.77 6.25 -15.93
N ARG A 326 -15.76 6.76 -16.67
CA ARG A 326 -15.70 8.16 -17.10
C ARG A 326 -16.78 8.53 -18.12
N TRP A 327 -17.12 7.60 -19.01
CA TRP A 327 -18.08 7.85 -20.09
C TRP A 327 -19.42 7.16 -19.86
N ASP A 328 -19.63 6.59 -18.70
CA ASP A 328 -20.85 5.87 -18.32
C ASP A 328 -21.31 4.90 -19.43
N LEU A 329 -20.38 4.05 -19.88
CA LEU A 329 -20.64 3.15 -21.01
C LEU A 329 -21.67 2.05 -20.68
N GLY A 330 -22.06 1.92 -19.41
CA GLY A 330 -23.03 0.91 -18.94
C GLY A 330 -22.54 -0.53 -19.10
N LEU A 331 -21.26 -0.76 -19.36
CA LEU A 331 -20.70 -2.10 -19.47
C LEU A 331 -20.55 -2.73 -18.09
N GLY A 332 -21.05 -3.93 -17.91
CA GLY A 332 -20.74 -4.70 -16.70
C GLY A 332 -19.23 -4.87 -16.54
N THR A 333 -18.73 -4.74 -15.29
CA THR A 333 -17.29 -4.79 -14.97
C THR A 333 -16.59 -6.02 -15.61
N GLY A 334 -17.21 -7.19 -15.56
CA GLY A 334 -16.69 -8.41 -16.18
C GLY A 334 -16.51 -8.28 -17.69
N VAL A 335 -17.48 -7.70 -18.40
CA VAL A 335 -17.42 -7.52 -19.87
C VAL A 335 -16.28 -6.57 -20.23
N ALA A 336 -16.18 -5.43 -19.53
CA ALA A 336 -15.11 -4.45 -19.75
C ALA A 336 -13.72 -5.07 -19.51
N THR A 337 -13.57 -5.84 -18.44
CA THR A 337 -12.32 -6.51 -18.10
C THR A 337 -11.93 -7.58 -19.13
N PHE A 338 -12.85 -8.45 -19.54
CA PHE A 338 -12.54 -9.48 -20.55
C PHE A 338 -12.22 -8.87 -21.91
N ALA A 339 -12.92 -7.80 -22.32
CA ALA A 339 -12.58 -7.05 -23.53
C ALA A 339 -11.16 -6.46 -23.43
N ALA A 340 -10.80 -5.89 -22.29
CA ALA A 340 -9.46 -5.36 -22.04
C ALA A 340 -8.37 -6.45 -22.09
N VAL A 341 -8.64 -7.64 -21.55
CA VAL A 341 -7.72 -8.79 -21.64
C VAL A 341 -7.50 -9.18 -23.09
N ALA A 342 -8.56 -9.26 -23.91
CA ALA A 342 -8.43 -9.58 -25.33
C ALA A 342 -7.62 -8.50 -26.09
N VAL A 343 -7.90 -7.22 -25.82
CA VAL A 343 -7.14 -6.08 -26.38
C VAL A 343 -5.67 -6.15 -25.96
N SER A 344 -5.40 -6.43 -24.67
CA SER A 344 -4.03 -6.54 -24.15
C SER A 344 -3.22 -7.64 -24.84
N PHE A 345 -3.86 -8.77 -25.14
CA PHE A 345 -3.23 -9.86 -25.90
C PHE A 345 -2.89 -9.43 -27.34
N GLY A 346 -3.81 -8.73 -28.01
CA GLY A 346 -3.56 -8.14 -29.33
C GLY A 346 -2.40 -7.16 -29.33
N LEU A 347 -2.35 -6.24 -28.33
CA LEU A 347 -1.26 -5.29 -28.15
C LEU A 347 0.07 -6.00 -27.86
N ALA A 348 0.03 -7.05 -27.05
CA ALA A 348 1.22 -7.88 -26.78
C ALA A 348 1.75 -8.53 -28.06
N TRP A 349 0.88 -9.10 -28.88
CA TRP A 349 1.25 -9.70 -30.14
C TRP A 349 1.87 -8.66 -31.11
N ILE A 350 1.20 -7.51 -31.28
CA ILE A 350 1.68 -6.42 -32.14
C ILE A 350 3.05 -5.91 -31.68
N SER A 351 3.16 -5.57 -30.40
CA SER A 351 4.39 -4.97 -29.85
C SER A 351 5.56 -5.96 -29.82
N HIS A 352 5.28 -7.26 -29.60
CA HIS A 352 6.30 -8.30 -29.70
C HIS A 352 6.92 -8.37 -31.12
N HIS A 353 6.08 -8.25 -32.15
CA HIS A 353 6.55 -8.36 -33.54
C HIS A 353 7.12 -7.04 -34.07
N LEU A 354 6.58 -5.89 -33.67
CA LEU A 354 6.99 -4.59 -34.21
C LEU A 354 8.08 -3.87 -33.37
N ILE A 355 8.20 -4.17 -32.09
CA ILE A 355 9.10 -3.47 -31.18
C ILE A 355 10.14 -4.43 -30.58
N GLU A 356 9.71 -5.44 -29.83
CA GLU A 356 10.60 -6.32 -29.09
C GLU A 356 11.56 -7.08 -30.00
N ASN A 357 11.04 -7.85 -30.95
CA ASN A 357 11.87 -8.70 -31.82
C ASN A 357 12.76 -7.88 -32.78
N PRO A 358 12.29 -6.83 -33.46
CA PRO A 358 13.15 -6.05 -34.34
C PRO A 358 14.31 -5.41 -33.61
N ILE A 359 14.09 -4.82 -32.42
CA ILE A 359 15.16 -4.18 -31.64
C ILE A 359 16.11 -5.23 -31.05
N ARG A 360 15.56 -6.35 -30.53
CA ARG A 360 16.36 -7.45 -29.99
C ARG A 360 17.33 -8.03 -31.02
N LEU A 361 16.89 -8.15 -32.27
CA LEU A 361 17.65 -8.76 -33.37
C LEU A 361 18.41 -7.73 -34.23
N ALA A 362 18.31 -6.43 -33.92
CA ALA A 362 18.95 -5.38 -34.71
C ALA A 362 20.46 -5.55 -34.78
N HIS A 363 21.00 -5.77 -35.98
CA HIS A 363 22.40 -6.01 -36.20
C HIS A 363 23.28 -4.85 -35.70
N ARG A 364 22.89 -3.60 -35.91
CA ARG A 364 23.63 -2.42 -35.44
C ARG A 364 23.80 -2.38 -33.91
N LEU A 365 22.78 -2.81 -33.16
CA LEU A 365 22.82 -2.89 -31.70
C LEU A 365 23.54 -4.12 -31.20
N SER A 366 23.59 -5.21 -31.97
CA SER A 366 24.35 -6.43 -31.61
C SER A 366 25.85 -6.30 -31.89
N ALA A 367 26.26 -5.41 -32.79
CA ALA A 367 27.64 -5.18 -33.18
C ALA A 367 28.46 -4.34 -32.19
N SER A 368 27.79 -3.58 -31.29
CA SER A 368 28.46 -2.71 -30.31
C SER A 368 27.63 -2.58 -29.04
N THR A 369 28.29 -2.45 -27.89
CA THR A 369 27.64 -2.29 -26.59
C THR A 369 27.23 -0.83 -26.28
N ARG A 370 28.04 0.15 -26.72
CA ARG A 370 27.79 1.59 -26.43
C ARG A 370 26.40 2.10 -26.83
N PRO A 371 25.88 1.82 -28.06
CA PRO A 371 24.53 2.29 -28.43
C PRO A 371 23.43 1.63 -27.59
N ASN A 372 23.65 0.43 -27.05
CA ASN A 372 22.69 -0.21 -26.15
C ASN A 372 22.57 0.53 -24.83
N PHE A 373 23.71 0.92 -24.22
CA PHE A 373 23.67 1.69 -22.97
C PHE A 373 23.09 3.09 -23.17
N ALA A 374 23.41 3.75 -24.31
CA ALA A 374 22.79 5.01 -24.67
C ALA A 374 21.26 4.88 -24.83
N LEU A 375 20.80 3.84 -25.54
CA LEU A 375 19.38 3.52 -25.65
C LEU A 375 18.75 3.24 -24.29
N GLY A 376 19.41 2.42 -23.45
CA GLY A 376 18.94 2.12 -22.10
C GLY A 376 18.79 3.36 -21.24
N ALA A 377 19.80 4.21 -21.21
CA ALA A 377 19.76 5.47 -20.47
C ALA A 377 18.63 6.39 -20.97
N ALA A 378 18.46 6.52 -22.29
CA ALA A 378 17.39 7.33 -22.87
C ALA A 378 15.99 6.79 -22.49
N LEU A 379 15.77 5.49 -22.57
CA LEU A 379 14.49 4.87 -22.24
C LEU A 379 14.15 4.93 -20.74
N MET A 380 15.15 4.87 -19.87
CA MET A 380 14.95 4.99 -18.41
C MET A 380 14.76 6.44 -17.98
N LEU A 381 15.49 7.40 -18.58
CA LEU A 381 15.46 8.79 -18.17
C LEU A 381 14.30 9.58 -18.80
N ALA A 382 13.80 9.17 -19.97
CA ALA A 382 12.74 9.91 -20.66
C ALA A 382 11.45 10.06 -19.80
N PRO A 383 10.93 9.03 -19.12
CA PRO A 383 9.77 9.18 -18.23
C PRO A 383 10.08 10.03 -17.00
N VAL A 384 11.32 9.97 -16.48
CA VAL A 384 11.76 10.79 -15.34
C VAL A 384 11.79 12.27 -15.73
N ILE A 385 12.44 12.58 -16.84
CA ILE A 385 12.56 13.96 -17.35
C ILE A 385 11.21 14.48 -17.79
N GLY A 386 10.46 13.70 -18.57
CA GLY A 386 9.13 14.08 -19.05
C GLY A 386 8.15 14.34 -17.91
N GLY A 387 8.16 13.49 -16.89
CA GLY A 387 7.37 13.68 -15.69
C GLY A 387 7.77 14.94 -14.90
N PHE A 388 9.07 15.21 -14.78
CA PHE A 388 9.55 16.43 -14.14
C PHE A 388 9.12 17.69 -14.91
N LEU A 389 9.28 17.70 -16.24
CA LEU A 389 8.87 18.82 -17.08
C LEU A 389 7.35 19.05 -17.04
N PHE A 390 6.56 17.97 -16.99
CA PHE A 390 5.11 18.07 -16.88
C PHE A 390 4.69 18.71 -15.54
N LEU A 391 5.28 18.27 -14.43
CA LEU A 391 5.01 18.85 -13.11
C LEU A 391 5.49 20.31 -13.02
N ALA A 392 6.64 20.63 -13.59
CA ALA A 392 7.16 22.00 -13.64
C ALA A 392 6.27 22.93 -14.49
N ALA A 393 5.74 22.44 -15.61
CA ALA A 393 4.82 23.21 -16.46
C ALA A 393 3.46 23.45 -15.78
N GLY A 394 2.99 22.49 -14.96
CA GLY A 394 1.77 22.64 -14.16
C GLY A 394 1.91 23.69 -13.05
N ASN A 395 3.13 23.91 -12.54
CA ASN A 395 3.41 24.94 -11.52
C ASN A 395 3.64 26.36 -12.07
N THR A 396 3.69 26.56 -13.37
CA THR A 396 3.85 27.91 -13.94
C THR A 396 2.57 28.75 -13.91
N GLY A 397 1.45 28.18 -13.47
CA GLY A 397 0.19 28.89 -13.17
C GLY A 397 0.10 29.46 -11.76
N THR A 398 1.12 29.32 -10.92
CA THR A 398 1.14 29.94 -9.61
C THR A 398 1.33 31.44 -9.74
N THR A 399 0.22 32.18 -9.75
CA THR A 399 0.21 33.53 -9.19
C THR A 399 0.91 33.46 -7.84
N THR A 400 1.89 34.32 -7.66
CA THR A 400 2.54 34.55 -6.35
C THR A 400 1.47 34.69 -5.28
N VAL A 401 1.24 33.62 -4.54
CA VAL A 401 0.38 33.66 -3.36
C VAL A 401 1.10 34.54 -2.37
N ALA A 402 0.49 35.67 -2.05
CA ALA A 402 0.92 36.54 -0.96
C ALA A 402 1.12 35.66 0.30
N ALA A 403 2.14 35.99 1.07
CA ALA A 403 2.43 35.32 2.34
C ALA A 403 1.12 35.16 3.15
N PRO A 404 0.93 34.03 3.85
CA PRO A 404 -0.28 33.81 4.62
C PRO A 404 -0.50 34.98 5.56
N ALA A 405 -1.71 35.58 5.49
CA ALA A 405 -2.11 36.56 6.46
C ALA A 405 -2.14 35.88 7.83
N VAL A 406 -1.27 36.32 8.72
CA VAL A 406 -1.37 35.99 10.14
C VAL A 406 -2.70 36.60 10.60
N ILE A 407 -3.66 35.77 10.93
CA ILE A 407 -4.88 36.20 11.62
C ILE A 407 -4.44 36.49 13.05
N THR A 408 -4.01 37.74 13.28
CA THR A 408 -3.90 38.28 14.63
C THR A 408 -5.31 38.69 15.05
N ASN A 409 -5.84 38.07 16.07
CA ASN A 409 -7.03 38.57 16.76
C ASN A 409 -6.65 39.86 17.49
N ASP A 410 -6.76 41.00 16.81
CA ASP A 410 -6.71 42.30 17.46
C ASP A 410 -8.07 42.60 18.07
N ALA A 411 -8.24 42.25 19.35
CA ALA A 411 -9.27 42.87 20.15
C ALA A 411 -8.86 44.29 20.56
N PRO A 412 -9.74 45.29 20.57
CA PRO A 412 -9.39 46.68 20.79
C PRO A 412 -8.89 46.93 22.21
N SER A 413 -7.67 47.39 22.32
CA SER A 413 -7.08 47.91 23.57
C SER A 413 -7.83 49.09 24.14
N SER A 414 -8.27 48.99 25.39
CA SER A 414 -8.59 50.16 26.17
C SER A 414 -7.62 50.34 27.34
N VAL A 415 -6.78 51.39 27.19
CA VAL A 415 -6.28 52.31 28.20
C VAL A 415 -5.68 51.78 29.52
N ALA A 416 -4.36 52.01 29.64
CA ALA A 416 -3.59 51.99 30.89
C ALA A 416 -3.98 53.18 31.80
N PRO A 417 -3.64 53.09 33.12
CA PRO A 417 -2.55 53.95 33.53
C PRO A 417 -1.50 53.31 34.44
N SER A 418 -0.32 53.89 34.31
CA SER A 418 0.93 53.72 35.03
C SER A 418 0.86 53.95 36.54
N THR A 419 1.66 53.19 37.32
CA THR A 419 2.60 53.81 38.32
C THR A 419 3.60 52.78 38.81
N THR A 420 4.87 53.16 38.66
CA THR A 420 6.09 52.97 39.47
C THR A 420 5.94 52.34 40.87
N ASP A 421 6.75 51.36 41.31
CA ASP A 421 8.03 51.66 41.98
C ASP A 421 8.77 50.39 42.47
N ALA A 422 10.04 50.57 42.61
CA ALA A 422 11.15 49.78 43.01
C ALA A 422 11.07 48.97 44.31
N GLY A 423 11.94 47.94 44.43
CA GLY A 423 12.51 47.60 45.70
C GLY A 423 12.93 46.16 45.99
N ASN A 424 14.07 45.78 45.54
CA ASN A 424 15.20 45.18 46.25
C ASN A 424 15.07 44.04 47.29
N SER A 425 15.84 42.98 47.01
CA SER A 425 16.82 42.35 47.92
C SER A 425 16.48 41.06 48.70
N ARG A 426 17.32 40.11 48.42
CA ARG A 426 18.09 39.22 49.34
C ARG A 426 17.58 37.82 49.65
N ALA A 427 18.33 36.87 49.14
CA ALA A 427 18.53 35.50 49.66
C ALA A 427 19.21 35.52 51.05
N PRO A 428 19.34 34.44 51.83
CA PRO A 428 19.83 33.12 51.39
C PRO A 428 19.40 31.86 52.23
N ARG A 429 19.73 30.68 51.67
CA ARG A 429 20.18 29.40 52.33
C ARG A 429 19.17 28.64 53.20
N THR A 430 18.97 27.35 53.03
CA THR A 430 19.83 26.15 53.10
C THR A 430 19.01 24.89 52.82
N THR A 431 19.68 23.91 52.19
CA THR A 431 19.29 22.52 51.93
C THR A 431 18.91 21.70 53.17
N PRO A 432 18.16 20.54 53.05
CA PRO A 432 18.79 19.32 52.57
C PRO A 432 17.93 18.41 51.67
N THR A 433 18.61 17.80 50.76
CA THR A 433 18.52 16.55 50.03
C THR A 433 17.44 15.56 50.45
N THR A 434 16.52 15.26 49.53
CA THR A 434 15.89 13.95 49.43
C THR A 434 15.75 13.61 47.94
N THR A 435 16.31 12.47 47.56
CA THR A 435 16.40 11.94 46.23
C THR A 435 14.99 11.55 45.78
N ALA A 436 14.41 12.31 44.85
CA ALA A 436 13.23 11.90 44.07
C ALA A 436 13.72 11.41 42.72
N VAL A 437 13.27 10.22 42.34
CA VAL A 437 13.47 9.62 41.03
C VAL A 437 12.75 10.51 40.02
N ALA A 438 13.50 11.04 39.07
CA ALA A 438 12.95 11.87 37.98
C ALA A 438 12.09 11.02 37.06
N ALA A 439 10.87 11.44 36.88
CA ALA A 439 10.01 11.02 35.74
C ALA A 439 10.63 11.52 34.42
N PRO A 440 10.50 10.82 33.31
CA PRO A 440 11.00 11.29 32.03
C PRO A 440 10.13 12.45 31.53
N GLU A 441 10.65 13.65 31.56
CA GLU A 441 10.13 14.79 30.82
C GLU A 441 10.35 14.56 29.34
N THR A 442 9.28 14.32 28.59
CA THR A 442 9.20 14.74 27.17
C THR A 442 7.73 14.91 26.78
N SER A 443 7.18 16.08 27.09
CA SER A 443 5.98 16.59 26.43
C SER A 443 6.33 16.86 24.96
N LEU A 444 5.70 16.11 24.04
CA LEU A 444 5.84 16.31 22.60
C LEU A 444 4.68 17.21 22.11
N VAL A 445 4.68 18.48 22.51
CA VAL A 445 3.76 19.47 21.95
C VAL A 445 4.46 20.27 20.87
N PRO A 446 4.02 20.21 19.61
CA PRO A 446 4.50 21.14 18.58
C PRO A 446 3.95 22.54 18.85
N THR A 447 4.80 23.48 19.14
CA THR A 447 4.50 24.84 19.61
C THR A 447 3.88 25.76 18.56
N THR A 448 3.50 25.32 17.36
CA THR A 448 2.85 26.16 16.33
C THR A 448 2.05 25.32 15.35
N LEU A 449 0.74 25.45 15.42
CA LEU A 449 -0.19 25.00 14.38
C LEU A 449 -0.08 25.98 13.19
N LEU A 450 0.78 25.68 12.22
CA LEU A 450 0.78 26.37 10.94
C LEU A 450 -0.34 25.74 10.07
N VAL A 451 -1.57 26.23 10.24
CA VAL A 451 -2.70 25.82 9.42
C VAL A 451 -2.70 26.67 8.15
N ARG A 452 -2.34 26.06 7.04
CA ARG A 452 -2.51 26.69 5.72
C ARG A 452 -3.93 26.43 5.23
N ALA A 453 -4.68 27.47 4.94
CA ALA A 453 -5.97 27.35 4.27
C ALA A 453 -5.81 26.65 2.92
N MET A 454 -6.48 25.50 2.75
CA MET A 454 -6.50 24.73 1.51
C MET A 454 -7.62 25.25 0.62
N THR A 455 -7.27 25.60 -0.62
CA THR A 455 -8.22 26.09 -1.62
C THR A 455 -8.55 24.97 -2.62
N PRO A 456 -9.65 25.09 -3.40
CA PRO A 456 -9.96 24.13 -4.47
C PRO A 456 -8.82 23.94 -5.49
N GLU A 457 -7.96 24.95 -5.68
CA GLU A 457 -6.78 24.86 -6.54
C GLU A 457 -5.70 23.94 -5.93
N ASP A 458 -5.59 23.89 -4.60
CA ASP A 458 -4.69 22.98 -3.90
C ASP A 458 -5.10 21.51 -4.05
N ALA A 459 -6.36 21.21 -4.35
CA ALA A 459 -6.82 19.86 -4.63
C ALA A 459 -6.13 19.22 -5.85
N ALA A 460 -5.65 20.03 -6.80
CA ALA A 460 -4.91 19.55 -7.97
C ALA A 460 -3.48 19.10 -7.64
N ASN A 461 -2.92 19.52 -6.52
CA ASN A 461 -1.51 19.34 -6.14
C ASN A 461 -1.24 18.30 -5.04
N ASP A 462 -2.21 17.43 -4.74
CA ASP A 462 -2.13 16.41 -3.66
C ASP A 462 -1.98 16.97 -2.23
N SER A 463 -2.02 18.29 -2.07
CA SER A 463 -1.90 18.92 -0.75
C SER A 463 -3.09 18.63 0.14
N VAL A 464 -4.28 18.43 -0.45
CA VAL A 464 -5.51 18.15 0.30
C VAL A 464 -5.49 16.77 0.97
N GLY A 465 -5.00 15.74 0.29
CA GLY A 465 -4.84 14.41 0.87
C GLY A 465 -3.81 14.36 2.00
N GLN A 466 -2.88 15.34 2.01
CA GLN A 466 -1.85 15.49 3.03
C GLN A 466 -2.25 16.47 4.15
N ASP A 467 -3.39 17.16 4.03
CA ASP A 467 -3.93 18.01 5.09
C ASP A 467 -4.52 17.14 6.22
N ARG A 468 -3.61 16.52 6.95
CA ARG A 468 -3.87 15.67 8.09
C ARG A 468 -3.57 16.44 9.37
N PRO A 469 -4.23 16.11 10.47
CA PRO A 469 -3.91 16.68 11.77
C PRO A 469 -2.46 16.39 12.15
N ALA A 470 -1.56 17.34 11.94
CA ALA A 470 -0.14 17.17 12.26
C ALA A 470 0.10 16.84 13.74
N LEU A 471 -0.80 17.30 14.61
CA LEU A 471 -0.80 17.07 16.05
C LEU A 471 -0.95 15.59 16.44
N ALA A 472 -1.66 14.79 15.64
CA ALA A 472 -1.97 13.40 15.94
C ALA A 472 -1.13 12.40 15.14
N MET A 473 0.03 12.82 14.66
CA MET A 473 0.97 11.97 13.94
C MET A 473 2.12 11.54 14.86
N GLY A 474 2.74 10.42 14.57
CA GLY A 474 3.86 9.90 15.35
C GLY A 474 3.42 9.12 16.58
N ALA A 475 4.02 9.40 17.75
CA ALA A 475 3.82 8.63 18.98
C ALA A 475 2.39 8.65 19.54
N CYS A 476 1.56 9.64 19.13
CA CYS A 476 0.17 9.77 19.60
C CYS A 476 -0.84 8.94 18.81
N PHE A 477 -0.38 8.16 17.85
CA PHE A 477 -1.24 7.35 17.00
C PHE A 477 -0.71 5.91 16.95
N SER A 478 -1.49 4.98 17.51
CA SER A 478 -1.15 3.56 17.44
C SER A 478 -1.40 3.02 16.04
N SER A 479 -0.41 2.30 15.50
CA SER A 479 -0.54 1.64 14.21
C SER A 479 -1.48 0.41 14.28
N PHE A 480 -1.73 -0.21 13.14
CA PHE A 480 -2.60 -1.40 13.07
C PHE A 480 -2.13 -2.55 13.98
N GLU A 481 -0.82 -2.74 14.07
CA GLU A 481 -0.21 -3.89 14.76
C GLU A 481 0.06 -3.60 16.24
N ASP A 482 0.02 -2.33 16.65
CA ASP A 482 0.31 -1.95 18.02
C ASP A 482 -0.83 -2.38 18.94
N VAL A 483 -0.54 -3.17 19.94
CA VAL A 483 -1.44 -3.51 21.03
C VAL A 483 -1.10 -2.71 22.30
N GLU A 484 0.12 -2.17 22.37
CA GLU A 484 0.56 -1.32 23.46
C GLU A 484 -0.08 0.07 23.35
N ILE A 485 -0.39 0.65 24.49
CA ILE A 485 -0.99 1.97 24.55
C ILE A 485 0.11 3.03 24.37
N ALA A 486 -0.13 3.95 23.43
CA ALA A 486 0.76 5.09 23.23
C ALA A 486 0.92 5.91 24.54
N PRO A 487 2.04 6.62 24.73
CA PRO A 487 2.19 7.52 25.86
C PRO A 487 1.10 8.60 25.85
N ASP A 488 0.82 9.19 27.02
CA ASP A 488 -0.17 10.24 27.16
C ASP A 488 0.11 11.40 26.21
N CYS A 489 -0.80 11.65 25.31
CA CYS A 489 -0.74 12.80 24.42
C CYS A 489 -1.69 13.87 24.90
N VAL A 490 -1.14 15.02 25.27
CA VAL A 490 -1.87 16.15 25.81
C VAL A 490 -2.11 17.19 24.72
N PHE A 491 -3.36 17.59 24.56
CA PHE A 491 -3.81 18.65 23.67
C PHE A 491 -4.59 19.70 24.50
N GLY A 492 -4.88 20.85 23.90
CA GLY A 492 -5.49 21.96 24.63
C GLY A 492 -4.51 22.64 25.58
N ASP A 493 -5.01 23.13 26.70
CA ASP A 493 -4.19 23.74 27.76
C ASP A 493 -3.57 22.64 28.63
N GLU A 494 -2.25 22.46 28.54
CA GLU A 494 -1.52 21.48 29.36
C GLU A 494 -1.69 21.67 30.87
N ASN A 495 -1.95 22.89 31.31
CA ASN A 495 -2.15 23.25 32.69
C ASN A 495 -3.63 23.42 33.07
N GLY A 496 -4.54 23.06 32.14
CA GLY A 496 -5.97 23.16 32.36
C GLY A 496 -6.44 22.34 33.56
N GLU A 497 -7.29 22.92 34.37
CA GLU A 497 -7.84 22.26 35.57
C GLU A 497 -8.91 21.21 35.21
N ARG A 498 -9.54 21.35 34.03
CA ARG A 498 -10.59 20.44 33.51
C ARG A 498 -9.97 19.50 32.48
N THR A 499 -10.20 18.21 32.65
CA THR A 499 -9.58 17.19 31.78
C THR A 499 -10.66 16.40 31.04
N ILE A 500 -10.53 16.33 29.70
CA ILE A 500 -11.38 15.51 28.82
C ILE A 500 -10.51 14.41 28.20
N ILE A 501 -10.97 13.17 28.28
CA ILE A 501 -10.37 12.05 27.54
C ILE A 501 -11.00 11.97 26.16
N ALA A 502 -10.19 11.98 25.09
CA ALA A 502 -10.62 11.87 23.69
C ALA A 502 -10.05 10.58 23.08
N ILE A 503 -10.91 9.58 22.86
CA ILE A 503 -10.52 8.24 22.39
C ILE A 503 -11.29 7.81 21.14
N GLY A 504 -10.65 7.00 20.31
CA GLY A 504 -11.29 6.50 19.09
C GLY A 504 -10.35 6.08 17.98
N ASP A 505 -10.87 6.09 16.77
CA ASP A 505 -10.13 5.76 15.55
C ASP A 505 -9.67 7.02 14.78
N SER A 506 -9.44 6.87 13.47
CA SER A 506 -9.07 7.98 12.59
C SER A 506 -10.11 9.12 12.54
N HIS A 507 -11.35 8.89 12.98
CA HIS A 507 -12.37 9.92 13.08
C HIS A 507 -12.20 10.77 14.35
N MET A 508 -11.71 10.22 15.46
CA MET A 508 -11.24 11.06 16.58
C MET A 508 -10.00 11.87 16.14
N GLN A 509 -9.07 11.26 15.38
CA GLN A 509 -7.90 11.97 14.89
C GLN A 509 -8.24 13.24 14.12
N HIS A 510 -9.26 13.22 13.24
CA HIS A 510 -9.58 14.39 12.43
C HIS A 510 -10.26 15.52 13.24
N PHE A 511 -10.77 15.25 14.44
CA PHE A 511 -11.32 16.26 15.33
C PHE A 511 -10.29 16.87 16.29
N LEU A 512 -9.12 16.25 16.48
CA LEU A 512 -8.11 16.75 17.42
C LEU A 512 -7.68 18.20 17.20
N PRO A 513 -7.57 18.74 15.97
CA PRO A 513 -7.27 20.17 15.78
C PRO A 513 -8.33 21.10 16.40
N ALA A 514 -9.62 20.73 16.27
CA ALA A 514 -10.70 21.48 16.88
C ALA A 514 -10.68 21.38 18.41
N LEU A 515 -10.47 20.16 18.93
CA LEU A 515 -10.39 19.90 20.36
C LEU A 515 -9.21 20.61 21.01
N HIS A 516 -8.05 20.65 20.33
CA HIS A 516 -6.88 21.36 20.81
C HIS A 516 -7.17 22.86 20.97
N LEU A 517 -7.66 23.51 19.92
CA LEU A 517 -7.96 24.95 19.96
C LEU A 517 -9.06 25.27 20.97
N ALA A 518 -10.13 24.47 21.03
CA ALA A 518 -11.18 24.65 22.03
C ALA A 518 -10.63 24.48 23.46
N GLY A 519 -9.72 23.52 23.66
CA GLY A 519 -9.06 23.30 24.95
C GLY A 519 -8.19 24.46 25.36
N GLU A 520 -7.38 25.03 24.44
CA GLU A 520 -6.57 26.23 24.70
C GLU A 520 -7.42 27.43 25.07
N GLU A 521 -8.55 27.63 24.36
CA GLU A 521 -9.45 28.76 24.57
C GLU A 521 -10.18 28.67 25.91
N ASN A 522 -10.54 27.46 26.34
CA ASN A 522 -11.43 27.26 27.53
C ASN A 522 -10.66 26.71 28.76
N GLY A 523 -9.34 26.53 28.66
CA GLY A 523 -8.52 25.98 29.76
C GLY A 523 -8.80 24.50 30.02
N TRP A 524 -9.07 23.71 28.97
CA TRP A 524 -9.24 22.28 29.08
C TRP A 524 -7.99 21.54 28.66
N ARG A 525 -7.63 20.54 29.44
CA ARG A 525 -6.63 19.55 29.11
C ARG A 525 -7.29 18.39 28.40
N VAL A 526 -6.85 18.05 27.18
CA VAL A 526 -7.39 16.94 26.39
C VAL A 526 -6.37 15.83 26.31
N LEU A 527 -6.65 14.69 26.91
CA LEU A 527 -5.83 13.49 26.85
C LEU A 527 -6.34 12.60 25.70
N SER A 528 -5.48 12.12 24.83
CA SER A 528 -5.95 11.37 23.66
C SER A 528 -5.17 10.09 23.40
N TRP A 529 -5.94 9.02 23.09
CA TRP A 529 -5.45 7.74 22.61
C TRP A 529 -6.23 7.31 21.38
N ILE A 530 -5.52 7.09 20.28
CA ILE A 530 -6.13 6.83 18.97
C ILE A 530 -5.43 5.64 18.31
N LYS A 531 -6.25 4.69 17.80
CA LYS A 531 -5.76 3.59 16.97
C LYS A 531 -6.48 3.56 15.63
N GLY A 532 -5.70 3.50 14.57
CA GLY A 532 -6.22 3.48 13.20
C GLY A 532 -7.19 2.34 12.92
N ALA A 533 -8.37 2.66 12.34
CA ALA A 533 -9.45 1.73 11.99
C ALA A 533 -9.90 0.78 13.13
N CYS A 534 -9.64 1.19 14.37
CA CYS A 534 -10.02 0.46 15.57
C CYS A 534 -10.94 1.35 16.42
N PRO A 535 -12.27 1.18 16.35
CA PRO A 535 -13.21 1.90 17.19
C PRO A 535 -13.08 1.42 18.64
N VAL A 536 -13.35 2.31 19.57
CA VAL A 536 -13.44 1.94 20.99
C VAL A 536 -14.79 1.25 21.22
N THR A 537 -14.76 -0.09 21.29
CA THR A 537 -15.95 -0.94 21.44
C THR A 537 -15.53 -2.34 21.90
N GLY A 538 -16.42 -3.07 22.60
CA GLY A 538 -16.24 -4.51 22.86
C GLY A 538 -16.68 -5.42 21.70
N ALA A 539 -17.09 -4.87 20.56
CA ALA A 539 -17.45 -5.68 19.39
C ALA A 539 -16.21 -5.96 18.52
N SER A 540 -15.99 -7.21 18.16
CA SER A 540 -14.85 -7.61 17.31
C SER A 540 -15.09 -7.27 15.84
N LEU A 541 -13.99 -6.93 15.13
CA LEU A 541 -14.01 -6.50 13.74
C LEU A 541 -13.13 -7.37 12.84
N TRP A 542 -13.46 -7.39 11.58
CA TRP A 542 -12.61 -7.88 10.50
C TRP A 542 -11.65 -6.78 10.03
N SER A 543 -10.37 -7.08 9.95
CA SER A 543 -9.39 -6.20 9.32
C SER A 543 -9.24 -6.52 7.83
N ASN A 544 -9.67 -5.62 6.96
CA ASN A 544 -9.45 -5.76 5.52
C ASN A 544 -7.96 -5.73 5.16
N GLN A 545 -7.16 -5.00 5.92
CA GLN A 545 -5.71 -4.91 5.72
C GLN A 545 -5.00 -6.22 6.08
N LEU A 546 -5.38 -6.84 7.19
CA LEU A 546 -4.81 -8.10 7.66
C LEU A 546 -5.55 -9.32 7.08
N SER A 547 -6.73 -9.13 6.46
CA SER A 547 -7.61 -10.17 5.91
C SER A 547 -7.97 -11.26 6.94
N ARG A 548 -8.24 -10.85 8.18
CA ARG A 548 -8.65 -11.71 9.30
C ARG A 548 -9.35 -10.90 10.39
N PRO A 549 -9.94 -11.53 11.42
CA PRO A 549 -10.39 -10.82 12.62
C PRO A 549 -9.27 -9.95 13.22
N PHE A 550 -9.63 -8.77 13.68
CA PHE A 550 -8.71 -7.72 14.11
C PHE A 550 -8.39 -7.81 15.60
N HIS A 551 -7.75 -8.92 15.98
CA HIS A 551 -7.40 -9.20 17.37
C HIS A 551 -6.57 -8.11 18.04
N GLU A 552 -5.70 -7.42 17.27
CA GLU A 552 -4.91 -6.30 17.79
C GLU A 552 -5.76 -5.08 18.14
N CYS A 553 -6.96 -4.96 17.58
CA CYS A 553 -7.92 -3.95 17.99
C CYS A 553 -8.60 -4.36 19.30
N ASP A 554 -9.00 -5.62 19.42
CA ASP A 554 -9.63 -6.14 20.63
C ASP A 554 -8.67 -6.01 21.82
N GLU A 555 -7.42 -6.48 21.68
CA GLU A 555 -6.38 -6.40 22.70
C GLU A 555 -5.99 -4.95 23.03
N TRP A 556 -5.93 -4.06 22.02
CA TRP A 556 -5.67 -2.66 22.26
C TRP A 556 -6.80 -1.98 23.08
N ASN A 557 -8.07 -2.29 22.80
CA ASN A 557 -9.21 -1.80 23.57
C ASN A 557 -9.16 -2.27 25.04
N GLU A 558 -8.79 -3.53 25.27
CA GLU A 558 -8.60 -4.06 26.64
C GLU A 558 -7.46 -3.31 27.36
N ASN A 559 -6.33 -3.11 26.70
CA ASN A 559 -5.18 -2.40 27.24
C ASN A 559 -5.48 -0.90 27.46
N LEU A 560 -6.28 -0.26 26.59
CA LEU A 560 -6.74 1.11 26.77
C LEU A 560 -7.59 1.25 28.04
N LEU A 561 -8.60 0.41 28.20
CA LEU A 561 -9.47 0.45 29.40
C LEU A 561 -8.67 0.25 30.68
N ALA A 562 -7.68 -0.67 30.65
CA ALA A 562 -6.79 -0.88 31.79
C ALA A 562 -5.87 0.35 32.05
N ALA A 563 -5.33 0.95 31.01
CA ALA A 563 -4.49 2.16 31.14
C ALA A 563 -5.28 3.34 31.71
N LEU A 564 -6.54 3.47 31.35
CA LEU A 564 -7.43 4.51 31.89
C LEU A 564 -7.74 4.35 33.37
N GLU A 565 -7.49 3.19 34.02
CA GLU A 565 -7.72 3.00 35.44
C GLU A 565 -6.95 3.99 36.34
N GLY A 566 -5.80 4.50 35.91
CA GLY A 566 -4.98 5.48 36.64
C GLY A 566 -5.24 6.94 36.30
N VAL A 567 -6.14 7.24 35.34
CA VAL A 567 -6.36 8.59 34.80
C VAL A 567 -7.49 9.28 35.54
N GLU A 568 -7.32 10.57 35.92
CA GLU A 568 -8.39 11.45 36.43
C GLU A 568 -8.87 12.37 35.30
N ALA A 569 -10.18 12.41 35.06
CA ALA A 569 -10.80 13.27 34.05
C ALA A 569 -12.26 13.59 34.40
N ASP A 570 -12.79 14.70 33.86
CA ASP A 570 -14.17 15.14 34.04
C ASP A 570 -15.16 14.38 33.11
N GLY A 571 -14.63 13.74 32.05
CA GLY A 571 -15.43 12.91 31.16
C GLY A 571 -14.65 12.37 29.97
N VAL A 572 -15.35 11.53 29.17
CA VAL A 572 -14.80 10.82 28.01
C VAL A 572 -15.57 11.16 26.75
N LEU A 573 -14.86 11.58 25.71
CA LEU A 573 -15.38 11.79 24.35
C LEU A 573 -14.90 10.65 23.44
N ILE A 574 -15.83 9.96 22.78
CA ILE A 574 -15.56 8.86 21.85
C ILE A 574 -15.96 9.27 20.45
N ALA A 575 -15.08 9.15 19.48
CA ALA A 575 -15.39 9.31 18.06
C ALA A 575 -14.88 8.12 17.24
N ARG A 576 -15.68 7.67 16.29
CA ARG A 576 -15.40 6.51 15.46
C ARG A 576 -16.14 6.53 14.13
N ALA A 577 -15.60 5.83 13.13
CA ALA A 577 -16.19 5.71 11.82
C ALA A 577 -17.32 4.66 11.78
N PHE A 578 -18.47 5.01 11.22
CA PHE A 578 -19.58 4.07 11.03
C PHE A 578 -19.35 2.99 9.97
N GLN A 579 -18.36 3.15 9.11
CA GLN A 579 -18.01 2.10 8.13
C GLN A 579 -17.64 0.76 8.78
N HIS A 580 -17.43 0.72 10.09
CA HIS A 580 -17.15 -0.52 10.82
C HIS A 580 -18.31 -1.52 10.80
N GLN A 581 -19.57 -1.06 10.54
CA GLN A 581 -20.74 -1.94 10.37
C GLN A 581 -20.52 -3.04 9.30
N GLU A 582 -19.73 -2.76 8.25
CA GLU A 582 -19.43 -3.69 7.17
C GLU A 582 -18.36 -4.75 7.58
N ARG A 583 -17.86 -4.68 8.81
CA ARG A 583 -16.70 -5.41 9.29
C ARG A 583 -16.87 -6.10 10.63
N LEU A 584 -18.03 -6.05 11.23
CA LEU A 584 -18.31 -6.77 12.48
C LEU A 584 -18.28 -8.27 12.23
N VAL A 585 -17.69 -9.01 13.16
CA VAL A 585 -17.60 -10.46 13.10
C VAL A 585 -18.36 -11.11 14.27
N ASP A 586 -18.80 -12.36 14.05
CA ASP A 586 -19.36 -13.21 15.09
C ASP A 586 -18.26 -13.91 15.92
N GLU A 587 -18.67 -14.74 16.88
CA GLU A 587 -17.75 -15.52 17.74
C GLU A 587 -16.87 -16.51 16.96
N ASP A 588 -17.29 -16.92 15.76
CA ASP A 588 -16.51 -17.79 14.87
C ASP A 588 -15.59 -16.98 13.92
N GLY A 589 -15.56 -15.65 14.04
CA GLY A 589 -14.75 -14.74 13.23
C GLY A 589 -15.27 -14.52 11.81
N GLN A 590 -16.58 -14.82 11.55
CA GLN A 590 -17.22 -14.58 10.26
C GLN A 590 -17.87 -13.20 10.24
N ILE A 591 -17.76 -12.49 9.10
CA ILE A 591 -18.35 -11.16 8.93
C ILE A 591 -19.87 -11.27 9.00
N LEU A 592 -20.49 -10.42 9.84
CA LEU A 592 -21.94 -10.32 9.95
C LEU A 592 -22.51 -9.61 8.72
N GLU A 593 -23.49 -10.29 8.08
CA GLU A 593 -24.15 -9.73 6.87
C GLU A 593 -25.56 -9.20 7.18
N GLN A 594 -26.19 -9.68 8.27
CA GLN A 594 -27.57 -9.32 8.59
C GLN A 594 -27.65 -8.06 9.44
N PRO A 595 -28.47 -7.04 9.06
CA PRO A 595 -28.58 -5.78 9.77
C PRO A 595 -28.91 -5.93 11.26
N GLU A 596 -29.77 -6.88 11.62
CA GLU A 596 -30.14 -7.15 13.00
C GLU A 596 -28.97 -7.68 13.82
N GLY A 597 -28.16 -8.59 13.26
CA GLY A 597 -26.96 -9.12 13.89
C GLY A 597 -25.90 -8.03 14.08
N ILE A 598 -25.69 -7.20 13.06
CA ILE A 598 -24.80 -6.04 13.11
C ILE A 598 -25.22 -5.08 14.23
N ALA A 599 -26.50 -4.69 14.28
CA ALA A 599 -27.04 -3.79 15.29
C ALA A 599 -26.92 -4.38 16.71
N GLN A 600 -27.18 -5.67 16.87
CA GLN A 600 -27.10 -6.35 18.16
C GLN A 600 -25.65 -6.44 18.67
N ALA A 601 -24.72 -6.87 17.84
CA ALA A 601 -23.31 -7.00 18.21
C ALA A 601 -22.71 -5.62 18.56
N TRP A 602 -23.00 -4.60 17.75
CA TRP A 602 -22.54 -3.25 17.99
C TRP A 602 -23.11 -2.68 19.29
N ALA A 603 -24.44 -2.77 19.51
CA ALA A 603 -25.10 -2.28 20.72
C ALA A 603 -24.57 -2.95 21.99
N ALA A 604 -24.28 -4.25 21.94
CA ALA A 604 -23.74 -5.00 23.08
C ALA A 604 -22.32 -4.53 23.42
N GLY A 605 -21.39 -4.54 22.42
CA GLY A 605 -20.01 -4.12 22.63
C GLY A 605 -19.89 -2.64 23.01
N HIS A 606 -20.78 -1.79 22.47
CA HIS A 606 -20.78 -0.39 22.81
C HIS A 606 -21.27 -0.12 24.23
N ARG A 607 -22.35 -0.79 24.66
CA ARG A 607 -22.88 -0.66 26.01
C ARG A 607 -21.85 -1.10 27.05
N ASP A 608 -21.17 -2.21 26.84
CA ASP A 608 -20.19 -2.72 27.77
C ASP A 608 -19.07 -1.71 28.04
N VAL A 609 -18.49 -1.13 26.99
CA VAL A 609 -17.45 -0.09 27.10
C VAL A 609 -18.00 1.20 27.71
N HIS A 610 -19.19 1.64 27.27
CA HIS A 610 -19.82 2.85 27.78
C HIS A 610 -20.12 2.76 29.28
N ASP A 611 -20.63 1.62 29.75
CA ASP A 611 -20.96 1.40 31.16
C ASP A 611 -19.69 1.42 32.02
N GLN A 612 -18.59 0.74 31.58
CA GLN A 612 -17.30 0.76 32.28
C GLN A 612 -16.73 2.17 32.41
N LEU A 613 -16.76 2.95 31.30
CA LEU A 613 -16.25 4.32 31.29
C LEU A 613 -17.15 5.25 32.12
N THR A 614 -18.49 5.06 32.10
CA THR A 614 -19.45 5.86 32.88
C THR A 614 -19.32 5.60 34.38
N GLU A 615 -19.13 4.34 34.79
CA GLU A 615 -18.90 4.00 36.20
C GLU A 615 -17.68 4.73 36.74
N ARG A 616 -16.67 4.93 35.91
CA ARG A 616 -15.42 5.54 36.32
C ARG A 616 -15.39 7.05 36.20
N PHE A 617 -15.80 7.61 35.06
CA PHE A 617 -15.67 9.05 34.76
C PHE A 617 -16.99 9.84 34.88
N GLY A 618 -18.08 9.16 35.13
CA GLY A 618 -19.42 9.78 35.26
C GLY A 618 -20.03 10.16 33.92
N THR A 619 -19.36 10.98 33.13
CA THR A 619 -19.88 11.48 31.84
C THR A 619 -19.11 10.86 30.65
N VAL A 620 -19.87 10.18 29.79
CA VAL A 620 -19.32 9.62 28.51
C VAL A 620 -20.20 10.10 27.37
N VAL A 621 -19.57 10.73 26.39
CA VAL A 621 -20.25 11.31 25.23
C VAL A 621 -19.68 10.67 23.95
N VAL A 622 -20.57 10.27 23.05
CA VAL A 622 -20.21 9.66 21.77
C VAL A 622 -20.52 10.65 20.66
N MET A 623 -19.55 10.91 19.81
CA MET A 623 -19.74 11.74 18.64
C MET A 623 -20.45 10.96 17.54
N ARG A 624 -21.49 11.55 16.95
CA ARG A 624 -22.02 11.10 15.69
C ARG A 624 -20.98 11.29 14.60
N ASP A 625 -20.79 10.27 13.76
CA ASP A 625 -19.83 10.33 12.66
C ASP A 625 -20.22 11.39 11.61
N THR A 626 -19.21 11.92 10.93
CA THR A 626 -19.42 12.89 9.85
C THR A 626 -20.02 12.21 8.61
N PRO A 627 -20.87 12.93 7.84
CA PRO A 627 -21.44 12.41 6.60
C PRO A 627 -20.36 11.94 5.63
N ARG A 628 -20.55 10.75 5.06
CA ARG A 628 -19.62 10.18 4.08
C ARG A 628 -19.96 10.67 2.67
N ALA A 629 -18.98 11.24 1.97
CA ALA A 629 -19.13 11.60 0.56
C ALA A 629 -19.20 10.35 -0.34
N PRO A 630 -20.06 10.33 -1.37
CA PRO A 630 -20.18 9.20 -2.30
C PRO A 630 -18.99 9.05 -3.25
N HIS A 631 -18.08 10.04 -3.26
CA HIS A 631 -16.90 10.11 -4.10
C HIS A 631 -15.75 10.77 -3.33
N ASN A 632 -14.52 10.52 -3.77
CA ASN A 632 -13.35 11.19 -3.19
C ASN A 632 -13.41 12.69 -3.50
N VAL A 633 -13.53 13.50 -2.45
CA VAL A 633 -13.75 14.96 -2.54
C VAL A 633 -12.56 15.66 -3.18
N ALA A 634 -11.33 15.33 -2.79
CA ALA A 634 -10.13 15.92 -3.37
C ALA A 634 -10.05 15.66 -4.89
N ASN A 635 -10.38 14.44 -5.32
CA ASN A 635 -10.45 14.08 -6.74
C ASN A 635 -11.56 14.84 -7.49
N CYS A 636 -12.72 15.03 -6.88
CA CYS A 636 -13.81 15.79 -7.47
C CYS A 636 -13.42 17.27 -7.64
N LEU A 637 -12.93 17.90 -6.58
CA LEU A 637 -12.51 19.29 -6.58
C LEU A 637 -11.35 19.54 -7.55
N SER A 638 -10.42 18.62 -7.69
CA SER A 638 -9.34 18.72 -8.67
C SER A 638 -9.82 18.74 -10.12
N ARG A 639 -10.99 18.16 -10.41
CA ARG A 639 -11.67 18.24 -11.72
C ARG A 639 -12.48 19.52 -11.90
N ASN A 640 -13.06 20.05 -10.82
CA ASN A 640 -14.02 21.14 -10.82
C ASN A 640 -13.58 22.28 -9.89
N PRO A 641 -12.37 22.87 -10.07
CA PRO A 641 -11.82 23.82 -9.12
C PRO A 641 -12.61 25.14 -9.06
N THR A 642 -13.31 25.51 -10.15
CA THR A 642 -14.13 26.73 -10.24
C THR A 642 -15.63 26.46 -10.01
N GLU A 643 -16.07 25.21 -10.07
CA GLU A 643 -17.49 24.81 -9.92
C GLU A 643 -17.61 23.78 -8.78
N THR A 644 -17.14 24.15 -7.59
CA THR A 644 -17.05 23.25 -6.42
C THR A 644 -18.38 22.69 -5.97
N SER A 645 -19.50 23.35 -6.29
CA SER A 645 -20.85 22.86 -6.03
C SER A 645 -21.18 21.53 -6.72
N GLN A 646 -20.51 21.18 -7.82
CA GLN A 646 -20.66 19.85 -8.47
C GLN A 646 -20.13 18.72 -7.61
N CYS A 647 -19.33 19.00 -6.58
CA CYS A 647 -18.80 18.02 -5.65
C CYS A 647 -19.66 17.87 -4.39
N GLY A 648 -20.72 18.66 -4.26
CA GLY A 648 -21.69 18.50 -3.19
C GLY A 648 -22.50 17.21 -3.35
N PHE A 649 -23.08 16.72 -2.27
CA PHE A 649 -23.96 15.53 -2.26
C PHE A 649 -25.17 15.76 -1.36
N PRO A 650 -26.34 15.13 -1.66
CA PRO A 650 -27.51 15.22 -0.81
C PRO A 650 -27.21 14.70 0.60
N ALA A 651 -27.49 15.48 1.62
CA ALA A 651 -27.30 15.10 3.02
C ALA A 651 -28.20 13.89 3.38
N GLU A 652 -29.44 13.88 2.87
CA GLU A 652 -30.32 12.72 2.96
C GLU A 652 -29.88 11.59 2.03
N GLY A 653 -29.60 10.43 2.55
CA GLY A 653 -29.27 9.23 1.78
C GLY A 653 -27.81 8.79 1.84
N HIS A 654 -26.87 9.69 2.03
CA HIS A 654 -25.47 9.34 2.28
C HIS A 654 -25.04 9.56 3.73
N ALA A 655 -25.58 10.60 4.39
CA ALA A 655 -25.42 10.80 5.82
C ALA A 655 -26.18 9.77 6.67
N LEU A 656 -27.24 9.17 6.10
CA LEU A 656 -28.12 8.23 6.81
C LEU A 656 -27.80 6.74 6.54
N ARG A 657 -26.83 6.42 5.73
CA ARG A 657 -26.44 5.02 5.52
C ARG A 657 -25.89 4.34 6.78
N ASP A 658 -25.48 5.15 7.73
CA ASP A 658 -24.86 4.75 8.97
C ASP A 658 -25.84 4.73 10.15
N THR A 659 -27.16 4.80 9.87
CA THR A 659 -28.20 4.80 10.89
C THR A 659 -28.25 3.52 11.72
N ILE A 660 -27.87 2.37 11.16
CA ILE A 660 -27.92 1.07 11.87
C ILE A 660 -27.09 1.12 13.14
N LEU A 661 -25.83 1.55 13.04
CA LEU A 661 -24.94 1.65 14.20
C LEU A 661 -25.37 2.77 15.14
N PHE A 662 -25.65 3.96 14.60
CA PHE A 662 -26.09 5.09 15.41
C PHE A 662 -27.42 4.80 16.15
N ASP A 663 -28.41 4.23 15.47
CA ASP A 663 -29.67 3.85 16.10
C ASP A 663 -29.45 2.72 17.13
N ALA A 664 -28.51 1.82 16.92
CA ALA A 664 -28.17 0.78 17.88
C ALA A 664 -27.48 1.36 19.12
N GLU A 665 -26.61 2.33 18.96
CA GLU A 665 -25.98 3.07 20.07
C GLU A 665 -26.97 3.87 20.86
N VAL A 666 -27.81 4.66 20.19
CA VAL A 666 -28.89 5.44 20.87
C VAL A 666 -29.81 4.55 21.69
N ARG A 667 -30.14 3.36 21.16
CA ARG A 667 -30.92 2.37 21.93
C ARG A 667 -30.13 1.76 23.09
N ALA A 668 -28.78 1.69 22.97
CA ALA A 668 -27.95 1.09 24.00
C ALA A 668 -27.73 2.04 25.19
N VAL A 669 -27.44 3.33 24.92
CA VAL A 669 -26.97 4.27 25.95
C VAL A 669 -27.80 5.54 26.10
N GLY A 670 -28.76 5.80 25.19
CA GLY A 670 -29.63 6.97 25.23
C GLY A 670 -29.13 8.17 24.44
N THR A 671 -30.04 9.02 23.99
CA THR A 671 -29.72 10.18 23.11
C THR A 671 -28.91 11.27 23.82
N GLN A 672 -29.01 11.39 25.12
CA GLN A 672 -28.30 12.40 25.92
C GLN A 672 -26.80 12.19 25.97
N HIS A 673 -26.32 11.02 25.53
CA HIS A 673 -24.92 10.68 25.47
C HIS A 673 -24.32 10.86 24.08
N HIS A 674 -25.01 11.52 23.15
CA HIS A 674 -24.55 11.72 21.78
C HIS A 674 -24.39 13.20 21.45
N LEU A 675 -23.28 13.50 20.75
CA LEU A 675 -22.95 14.81 20.24
C LEU A 675 -22.93 14.77 18.71
N ASP A 676 -23.73 15.63 18.05
CA ASP A 676 -23.90 15.67 16.61
C ASP A 676 -23.31 16.96 16.03
N VAL A 677 -22.20 16.81 15.31
CA VAL A 677 -21.52 17.89 14.56
C VAL A 677 -21.96 17.97 13.11
N THR A 678 -22.84 17.07 12.64
CA THR A 678 -23.31 17.02 11.24
C THR A 678 -23.84 18.35 10.74
N PRO A 679 -24.65 19.13 11.51
CA PRO A 679 -25.19 20.44 11.07
C PRO A 679 -24.10 21.47 10.74
N TYR A 680 -22.90 21.33 11.34
CA TYR A 680 -21.79 22.25 11.15
C TYR A 680 -20.85 21.80 10.03
N VAL A 681 -20.87 20.52 9.70
CA VAL A 681 -20.14 19.95 8.56
C VAL A 681 -20.96 20.09 7.27
N CYS A 682 -22.28 19.82 7.35
CA CYS A 682 -23.23 19.91 6.24
C CYS A 682 -24.29 20.99 6.54
N GLU A 683 -23.92 22.25 6.38
CA GLU A 683 -24.78 23.43 6.65
C GLU A 683 -25.92 23.61 5.65
N SER A 684 -25.90 22.87 4.54
CA SER A 684 -26.86 22.97 3.43
C SER A 684 -27.13 21.60 2.81
N ASP A 685 -28.28 21.48 2.15
CA ASP A 685 -28.57 20.34 1.27
C ASP A 685 -28.67 20.83 -0.19
N PRO A 686 -27.80 20.40 -1.10
CA PRO A 686 -26.71 19.42 -0.89
C PRO A 686 -25.58 19.94 0.02
N CYS A 687 -24.97 19.00 0.76
CA CYS A 687 -23.78 19.23 1.58
C CYS A 687 -22.62 19.70 0.69
N GLN A 688 -22.15 20.94 0.90
CA GLN A 688 -21.07 21.52 0.11
C GLN A 688 -19.71 21.08 0.66
N MET A 689 -18.77 20.77 -0.27
CA MET A 689 -17.44 20.27 0.08
C MET A 689 -16.43 21.38 0.37
N VAL A 690 -16.81 22.61 0.12
CA VAL A 690 -15.99 23.81 0.37
C VAL A 690 -16.84 24.81 1.15
N THR A 691 -16.28 25.40 2.19
CA THR A 691 -16.95 26.46 2.98
C THR A 691 -17.10 27.74 2.17
N ALA A 692 -17.93 28.66 2.63
CA ALA A 692 -18.03 30.01 2.04
C ALA A 692 -16.69 30.76 2.05
N GLY A 693 -15.78 30.45 2.97
CA GLY A 693 -14.42 30.98 3.06
C GLY A 693 -13.41 30.26 2.16
N GLY A 694 -13.83 29.30 1.34
CA GLY A 694 -12.95 28.59 0.41
C GLY A 694 -12.17 27.40 1.03
N VAL A 695 -12.48 27.02 2.26
CA VAL A 695 -11.80 25.90 2.94
C VAL A 695 -12.42 24.57 2.52
N ILE A 696 -11.59 23.61 2.10
CA ILE A 696 -12.02 22.27 1.74
C ILE A 696 -12.31 21.46 3.01
N LYS A 697 -13.51 20.85 3.08
CA LYS A 697 -13.97 20.12 4.26
C LYS A 697 -13.37 18.71 4.38
N TYR A 698 -13.28 17.97 3.28
CA TYR A 698 -12.83 16.57 3.28
C TYR A 698 -11.56 16.36 2.47
N ARG A 699 -10.63 15.58 3.03
CA ARG A 699 -9.40 15.16 2.32
C ARG A 699 -9.60 13.91 1.45
N ASP A 700 -10.63 13.10 1.75
CA ASP A 700 -10.99 11.88 1.01
C ASP A 700 -12.52 11.70 0.96
N THR A 701 -13.07 10.51 1.21
CA THR A 701 -14.50 10.24 1.23
C THR A 701 -15.16 10.47 2.59
N GLN A 702 -14.37 10.53 3.68
CA GLN A 702 -14.90 10.48 5.05
C GLN A 702 -14.10 11.27 6.08
N HIS A 703 -12.79 11.49 5.85
CA HIS A 703 -11.98 12.22 6.80
C HIS A 703 -11.97 13.71 6.49
N LEU A 704 -12.19 14.52 7.51
CA LEU A 704 -12.05 15.97 7.42
C LEU A 704 -10.58 16.35 7.17
N THR A 705 -10.36 17.50 6.55
CA THR A 705 -9.05 18.14 6.49
C THR A 705 -8.69 18.70 7.87
N GLY A 706 -7.40 18.72 8.20
CA GLY A 706 -6.91 19.34 9.43
C GLY A 706 -7.31 20.83 9.49
N THR A 707 -7.21 21.53 8.36
CA THR A 707 -7.60 22.93 8.21
C THR A 707 -9.09 23.14 8.51
N PHE A 708 -9.99 22.33 7.94
CA PHE A 708 -11.41 22.49 8.22
C PHE A 708 -11.74 22.15 9.68
N SER A 709 -11.10 21.13 10.23
CA SER A 709 -11.28 20.76 11.63
C SER A 709 -11.04 21.94 12.57
N THR A 710 -10.00 22.76 12.34
CA THR A 710 -9.76 23.94 13.18
C THR A 710 -10.93 24.93 13.20
N THR A 711 -11.69 25.02 12.10
CA THR A 711 -12.85 25.91 12.03
C THR A 711 -14.02 25.47 12.92
N LEU A 712 -14.00 24.22 13.38
CA LEU A 712 -15.01 23.67 14.29
C LEU A 712 -14.70 23.96 15.77
N ALA A 713 -13.55 24.55 16.11
CA ALA A 713 -13.19 24.83 17.51
C ALA A 713 -14.25 25.61 18.30
N PRO A 714 -14.86 26.70 17.77
CA PRO A 714 -15.93 27.40 18.51
C PRO A 714 -17.18 26.54 18.75
N VAL A 715 -17.47 25.61 17.84
CA VAL A 715 -18.55 24.64 17.98
C VAL A 715 -18.26 23.68 19.13
N PHE A 716 -17.05 23.14 19.16
CA PHE A 716 -16.61 22.25 20.22
C PHE A 716 -16.57 22.97 21.58
N SER A 717 -16.16 24.24 21.63
CA SER A 717 -16.19 25.04 22.86
C SER A 717 -17.58 25.06 23.48
N VAL A 718 -18.63 25.25 22.68
CA VAL A 718 -20.01 25.28 23.17
C VAL A 718 -20.51 23.89 23.54
N LEU A 719 -20.37 22.92 22.62
CA LEU A 719 -20.95 21.59 22.79
C LEU A 719 -20.30 20.79 23.94
N LEU A 720 -19.01 20.94 24.14
CA LEU A 720 -18.31 20.24 25.23
C LEU A 720 -18.49 20.91 26.57
N GLU A 721 -18.61 22.25 26.62
CA GLU A 721 -19.00 22.96 27.85
C GLU A 721 -20.39 22.52 28.32
N GLU A 722 -21.35 22.37 27.40
CA GLU A 722 -22.68 21.85 27.71
C GLU A 722 -22.67 20.39 28.18
N ALA A 723 -21.87 19.55 27.49
CA ALA A 723 -21.83 18.11 27.73
C ALA A 723 -21.12 17.69 29.00
N PHE A 724 -20.03 18.37 29.36
CA PHE A 724 -19.16 17.95 30.46
C PHE A 724 -19.17 18.87 31.69
N PHE A 725 -19.51 20.16 31.53
CA PHE A 725 -19.24 21.14 32.58
C PHE A 725 -20.48 21.95 33.02
N GLN A 726 -21.59 21.93 32.28
CA GLN A 726 -22.83 22.51 32.77
C GLN A 726 -23.55 21.52 33.69
N THR A 727 -23.48 21.77 35.00
CA THR A 727 -24.34 21.08 35.98
C THR A 727 -25.81 21.46 35.72
N THR A 728 -26.63 20.48 35.31
CA THR A 728 -28.11 20.60 35.31
C THR A 728 -28.67 20.74 36.68
#